data_9a750f12f03c676bc48f94502fb0ed41
#
_entry.id   9a750f12f03c676bc48f94502fb0ed41
#
_cell.length_a   1.000
_cell.length_b   1.000
_cell.length_c   1.000
_cell.angle_alpha   90.00
_cell.angle_beta   90.00
_cell.angle_gamma   90.00
#
_symmetry.space_group_name_H-M   'P 1'
#
loop_
_entity.id
_entity.type
_entity.pdbx_description
1 polymer ?
#
loop_
_entity_poly.entity_id
_entity_poly.type
_entity_poly.pdbx_seq_one_letter_code
_entity_poly.pdbx_strand_id
1 'polypeptide(L)'
;MPPAHVQPSTDMSLDTLAALRSSLTQPARFDTGLTRRAAAHDASHYALMPEAVVSATSADEVASLIAACRSTGRSLTLRSGGTSLSGQASGSGVLVDVRTHWRDAEVLDEGRRIRVQPGMTLRQANARLAPFGRRLGPDPASEGACTVGGVVANNSSGMNCGTQDNSYRTVESLRFVLPSGTVVDSGTPDADALLRSREPALHEGLVRLRDRVRDNTASRRTVERLFAMKNTMGYALNAFLDHTAPVDILTRLMIGSEGTLGFIAEAVFRTVPVRPHAATGLLVLPSVAHATDALPALHECGVRTAELLDAASLRVSQQGHRPGPALEGLRIDRHAALLVEFAEDTEEELETVLTAASPVLGSMPASSRGAALTRSPKDRADLWRLRKGLYTAVAGARPAGTTALLEDIVVPMPALTATCESLVELFERHGYEDAVVFGHARDANLHFMLTQGFDDDADVERYARFTDDMVDLVLGAGGSLKAEHGTGRVMAPYVRRQYGDELFAVMREIKNLCDPAGVLSPGVVLDDDPTAHLRHLKIVPQVDADIDRCVDCGYCEPVCPSADATTSPRQRIALLREMALAEAAGDETLRAALAADFSYAAVDSCAADSLCLTACPVAIDTGAVMKRLRAERHGPLARKAGKAVARHWAGTASGVRAGLSVAHALPDPLVRGAAGAARRLGASGLVPSWPSDMPRPGGPRPGARAPEQAEAVFFAACIGSLFAAEGDTPGTGNGAAGAFLSLCDRAGVPVSVPPGLDGLCCGTPWQSKGFVDGHRAMAERTLAVLWEATDGGCLPVVCDASSCTHGLTQLLDALPPEERGRYAPLRFTDSVQFAVDTLLPRLPQPRRLASLALHPTCSTAHLGSGDALIALGRAVAERADVPDSWGCCAFAGDRGLLHPELTASATAAQAAEVVAGEYAAHASCNRTCEMGMTRATGRPYRHVLELLEEATRPGA
;
A
#
# COMPACT_ATOMS: atom_id res chain seq x y z
N MET A 1 2.79 7.23 -39.62
CA MET A 1 2.23 8.35 -38.88
C MET A 1 2.67 8.21 -37.45
N PRO A 2 3.09 9.24 -36.72
CA PRO A 2 3.36 9.06 -35.30
C PRO A 2 2.07 8.58 -34.62
N PRO A 3 2.13 7.64 -33.67
CA PRO A 3 0.96 7.13 -33.02
C PRO A 3 0.16 8.24 -32.34
N ALA A 4 -1.17 8.16 -32.40
CA ALA A 4 -2.13 9.15 -31.89
C ALA A 4 -2.16 9.22 -30.33
N HIS A 5 -1.01 9.31 -29.69
CA HIS A 5 -0.86 9.03 -28.26
C HIS A 5 -0.67 10.24 -27.34
N VAL A 6 -0.75 11.44 -27.85
CA VAL A 6 -0.86 12.65 -27.00
C VAL A 6 -1.82 13.60 -27.68
N GLN A 7 -3.10 13.50 -27.33
CA GLN A 7 -3.95 14.66 -27.60
C GLN A 7 -3.41 15.82 -26.72
N PRO A 8 -3.11 17.00 -27.35
CA PRO A 8 -2.80 18.17 -26.54
C PRO A 8 -4.01 18.41 -25.64
N SER A 9 -3.77 18.49 -24.32
CA SER A 9 -4.78 18.95 -23.39
C SER A 9 -5.25 20.31 -23.89
N THR A 10 -6.49 20.41 -24.32
CA THR A 10 -7.12 21.72 -24.47
C THR A 10 -7.17 22.29 -23.06
N ASP A 11 -6.31 23.25 -22.75
CA ASP A 11 -6.33 23.95 -21.48
C ASP A 11 -7.76 24.43 -21.22
N MET A 12 -8.27 24.10 -20.04
CA MET A 12 -9.60 24.54 -19.60
C MET A 12 -9.70 26.06 -19.69
N SER A 13 -10.82 26.57 -20.17
CA SER A 13 -11.06 28.01 -20.15
C SER A 13 -11.02 28.55 -18.72
N LEU A 14 -10.59 29.78 -18.54
CA LEU A 14 -10.53 30.45 -17.22
C LEU A 14 -11.88 30.40 -16.51
N ASP A 15 -12.99 30.51 -17.23
CA ASP A 15 -14.35 30.46 -16.69
C ASP A 15 -14.69 29.05 -16.18
N THR A 16 -14.30 28.01 -16.91
CA THR A 16 -14.47 26.61 -16.47
C THR A 16 -13.66 26.31 -15.23
N LEU A 17 -12.40 26.74 -15.19
CA LEU A 17 -11.55 26.62 -14.01
C LEU A 17 -12.14 27.35 -12.80
N ALA A 18 -12.66 28.56 -13.00
CA ALA A 18 -13.29 29.36 -11.93
C ALA A 18 -14.55 28.64 -11.40
N ALA A 19 -15.41 28.13 -12.29
CA ALA A 19 -16.61 27.38 -11.90
C ALA A 19 -16.29 26.13 -11.09
N LEU A 20 -15.31 25.32 -11.51
CA LEU A 20 -14.90 24.11 -10.81
C LEU A 20 -14.22 24.43 -9.47
N ARG A 21 -13.35 25.45 -9.39
CA ARG A 21 -12.71 25.87 -8.15
C ARG A 21 -13.71 26.43 -7.13
N SER A 22 -14.73 27.15 -7.59
CA SER A 22 -15.77 27.72 -6.71
C SER A 22 -16.67 26.63 -6.07
N SER A 23 -16.70 25.42 -6.61
CA SER A 23 -17.42 24.29 -6.01
C SER A 23 -16.74 23.69 -4.79
N LEU A 24 -15.51 24.12 -4.48
CA LEU A 24 -14.72 23.61 -3.36
C LEU A 24 -14.64 24.64 -2.23
N THR A 25 -14.68 24.16 -0.98
CA THR A 25 -14.44 24.99 0.21
C THR A 25 -12.97 25.47 0.30
N GLN A 26 -12.03 24.72 -0.27
CA GLN A 26 -10.61 25.04 -0.36
C GLN A 26 -10.10 24.90 -1.80
N PRO A 27 -9.99 26.01 -2.55
CA PRO A 27 -9.55 25.99 -3.96
C PRO A 27 -8.16 25.39 -4.19
N ALA A 28 -7.29 25.35 -3.17
CA ALA A 28 -5.95 24.75 -3.25
C ALA A 28 -5.97 23.22 -3.46
N ARG A 29 -7.11 22.55 -3.21
CA ARG A 29 -7.30 21.11 -3.46
C ARG A 29 -7.64 20.79 -4.94
N PHE A 30 -7.57 21.77 -5.81
CA PHE A 30 -7.77 21.64 -7.24
C PHE A 30 -6.44 21.81 -7.96
N ASP A 31 -5.89 20.73 -8.50
CA ASP A 31 -4.57 20.68 -9.14
C ASP A 31 -4.70 20.41 -10.64
N THR A 32 -4.07 21.29 -11.44
CA THR A 32 -3.93 21.18 -12.89
C THR A 32 -2.47 20.97 -13.32
N GLY A 33 -1.55 20.85 -12.37
CA GLY A 33 -0.11 20.76 -12.59
C GLY A 33 0.43 19.32 -12.56
N LEU A 34 1.47 19.11 -11.73
CA LEU A 34 2.22 17.86 -11.63
C LEU A 34 1.36 16.65 -11.23
N THR A 35 0.44 16.83 -10.26
CA THR A 35 -0.44 15.76 -9.77
C THR A 35 -1.33 15.21 -10.86
N ARG A 36 -1.78 16.04 -11.79
CA ARG A 36 -2.58 15.63 -12.95
C ARG A 36 -1.84 14.58 -13.80
N ARG A 37 -0.56 14.81 -14.09
CA ARG A 37 0.25 13.88 -14.89
C ARG A 37 0.52 12.58 -14.15
N ALA A 38 0.83 12.65 -12.87
CA ALA A 38 0.97 11.47 -12.03
C ALA A 38 -0.34 10.65 -11.96
N ALA A 39 -1.49 11.33 -11.98
CA ALA A 39 -2.80 10.73 -11.94
C ALA A 39 -3.29 10.17 -13.29
N ALA A 40 -2.59 10.42 -14.40
CA ALA A 40 -2.89 9.78 -15.68
C ALA A 40 -2.67 8.27 -15.65
N HIS A 41 -1.86 7.80 -14.70
CA HIS A 41 -1.47 6.40 -14.51
C HIS A 41 -2.18 5.76 -13.32
N ASP A 42 -2.58 4.51 -13.47
CA ASP A 42 -3.05 3.61 -12.42
C ASP A 42 -2.56 2.18 -12.68
N ALA A 43 -3.08 1.18 -11.98
CA ALA A 43 -2.65 -0.21 -12.15
C ALA A 43 -3.10 -0.83 -13.49
N SER A 44 -4.01 -0.19 -14.23
CA SER A 44 -4.44 -0.68 -15.54
C SER A 44 -3.41 -0.40 -16.64
N HIS A 45 -3.65 -0.98 -17.78
CA HIS A 45 -2.86 -0.73 -19.00
C HIS A 45 -3.34 0.49 -19.79
N TYR A 46 -4.10 1.40 -19.16
CA TYR A 46 -4.54 2.65 -19.75
C TYR A 46 -3.77 3.85 -19.18
N ALA A 47 -3.61 4.89 -20.01
CA ALA A 47 -3.12 6.20 -19.61
C ALA A 47 -4.07 7.27 -20.13
N LEU A 48 -4.86 7.87 -19.21
CA LEU A 48 -5.77 8.96 -19.54
C LEU A 48 -5.39 10.20 -18.74
N MET A 49 -5.02 11.28 -19.45
CA MET A 49 -4.62 12.52 -18.83
C MET A 49 -5.85 13.30 -18.35
N PRO A 50 -6.07 13.42 -17.02
CA PRO A 50 -7.18 14.22 -16.53
C PRO A 50 -6.92 15.70 -16.75
N GLU A 51 -7.98 16.49 -16.94
CA GLU A 51 -7.88 17.96 -17.02
C GLU A 51 -7.52 18.58 -15.68
N ALA A 52 -8.01 17.98 -14.59
CA ALA A 52 -7.72 18.37 -13.21
C ALA A 52 -7.85 17.20 -12.26
N VAL A 53 -7.16 17.28 -11.11
CA VAL A 53 -7.31 16.37 -9.96
C VAL A 53 -7.86 17.18 -8.80
N VAL A 54 -8.86 16.63 -8.12
CA VAL A 54 -9.55 17.27 -6.99
C VAL A 54 -9.60 16.32 -5.81
N SER A 55 -9.23 16.79 -4.62
CA SER A 55 -9.42 16.07 -3.37
C SER A 55 -10.63 16.63 -2.63
N ALA A 56 -11.82 16.04 -2.84
CA ALA A 56 -13.06 16.43 -2.17
C ALA A 56 -13.11 15.93 -0.71
N THR A 57 -13.74 16.69 0.19
CA THR A 57 -13.81 16.38 1.63
C THR A 57 -15.21 16.07 2.13
N SER A 58 -16.25 16.36 1.34
CA SER A 58 -17.64 16.12 1.73
C SER A 58 -18.51 15.69 0.55
N ALA A 59 -19.63 15.04 0.85
CA ALA A 59 -20.63 14.67 -0.14
C ALA A 59 -21.18 15.90 -0.87
N ASP A 60 -21.34 17.02 -0.18
CA ASP A 60 -21.83 18.29 -0.76
C ASP A 60 -20.82 18.88 -1.76
N GLU A 61 -19.51 18.76 -1.48
CA GLU A 61 -18.48 19.16 -2.45
C GLU A 61 -18.51 18.27 -3.70
N VAL A 62 -18.69 16.96 -3.54
CA VAL A 62 -18.80 16.05 -4.69
C VAL A 62 -20.06 16.38 -5.50
N ALA A 63 -21.20 16.62 -4.84
CA ALA A 63 -22.43 17.04 -5.52
C ALA A 63 -22.22 18.34 -6.31
N SER A 64 -21.57 19.34 -5.69
CA SER A 64 -21.25 20.62 -6.32
C SER A 64 -20.30 20.45 -7.53
N LEU A 65 -19.28 19.58 -7.40
CA LEU A 65 -18.35 19.25 -8.50
C LEU A 65 -19.08 18.59 -9.67
N ILE A 66 -19.97 17.62 -9.40
CA ILE A 66 -20.77 16.96 -10.43
C ILE A 66 -21.65 18.00 -11.16
N ALA A 67 -22.31 18.90 -10.42
CA ALA A 67 -23.11 19.97 -10.98
C ALA A 67 -22.29 20.94 -11.85
N ALA A 68 -21.08 21.31 -11.38
CA ALA A 68 -20.14 22.14 -12.13
C ALA A 68 -19.62 21.44 -13.40
N CYS A 69 -19.28 20.15 -13.33
CA CYS A 69 -18.90 19.35 -14.50
C CYS A 69 -20.05 19.27 -15.51
N ARG A 70 -21.26 19.02 -15.07
CA ARG A 70 -22.46 19.02 -15.93
C ARG A 70 -22.68 20.34 -16.63
N SER A 71 -22.58 21.47 -15.91
CA SER A 71 -22.81 22.80 -16.48
C SER A 71 -21.73 23.22 -17.47
N THR A 72 -20.52 22.69 -17.35
CA THR A 72 -19.38 23.00 -18.20
C THR A 72 -19.13 21.94 -19.29
N GLY A 73 -19.99 20.89 -19.37
CA GLY A 73 -19.83 19.79 -20.32
C GLY A 73 -18.59 18.92 -20.08
N ARG A 74 -18.12 18.82 -18.84
CA ARG A 74 -16.96 18.01 -18.46
C ARG A 74 -17.37 16.71 -17.84
N SER A 75 -16.58 15.66 -18.09
CA SER A 75 -16.75 14.38 -17.37
C SER A 75 -16.05 14.41 -16.04
N LEU A 76 -16.49 13.52 -15.14
CA LEU A 76 -15.92 13.33 -13.82
C LEU A 76 -15.66 11.84 -13.58
N THR A 77 -14.46 11.51 -13.12
CA THR A 77 -14.06 10.16 -12.72
C THR A 77 -13.71 10.12 -11.25
N LEU A 78 -14.26 9.14 -10.54
CA LEU A 78 -13.98 8.92 -9.13
C LEU A 78 -12.80 7.96 -8.98
N ARG A 79 -11.76 8.35 -8.22
CA ARG A 79 -10.60 7.50 -7.95
C ARG A 79 -10.48 7.25 -6.45
N SER A 80 -10.40 6.00 -6.09
CA SER A 80 -10.12 5.49 -4.77
C SER A 80 -8.63 5.05 -4.70
N GLY A 81 -8.30 3.78 -4.43
CA GLY A 81 -6.91 3.29 -4.40
C GLY A 81 -6.16 3.29 -5.74
N GLY A 82 -6.85 3.40 -6.86
CA GLY A 82 -6.25 3.29 -8.19
C GLY A 82 -5.55 1.94 -8.43
N THR A 83 -6.08 0.87 -7.83
CA THR A 83 -5.58 -0.50 -7.91
C THR A 83 -6.29 -1.33 -8.98
N SER A 84 -7.27 -0.75 -9.66
CA SER A 84 -8.04 -1.42 -10.70
C SER A 84 -7.20 -1.71 -11.93
N LEU A 85 -7.40 -2.90 -12.50
CA LEU A 85 -6.69 -3.39 -13.68
C LEU A 85 -7.48 -3.14 -14.98
N SER A 86 -8.77 -2.80 -14.89
CA SER A 86 -9.69 -2.67 -16.03
C SER A 86 -9.92 -1.22 -16.51
N GLY A 87 -9.21 -0.22 -15.92
CA GLY A 87 -9.22 1.16 -16.38
C GLY A 87 -10.39 2.03 -15.89
N GLN A 88 -11.22 1.56 -14.94
CA GLN A 88 -12.35 2.34 -14.42
C GLN A 88 -11.93 3.50 -13.52
N ALA A 89 -10.70 3.48 -12.98
CA ALA A 89 -10.19 4.56 -12.12
C ALA A 89 -9.50 5.70 -12.89
N SER A 90 -9.50 5.66 -14.24
CA SER A 90 -8.84 6.64 -15.10
C SER A 90 -9.86 7.39 -15.98
N GLY A 91 -9.62 8.68 -16.19
CA GLY A 91 -10.50 9.52 -17.03
C GLY A 91 -9.81 10.80 -17.48
N SER A 92 -10.29 11.35 -18.60
CA SER A 92 -9.71 12.56 -19.22
C SER A 92 -10.31 13.88 -18.71
N GLY A 93 -11.42 13.83 -17.96
CA GLY A 93 -12.06 15.04 -17.40
C GLY A 93 -11.51 15.37 -15.99
N VAL A 94 -12.41 15.73 -15.08
CA VAL A 94 -12.05 15.98 -13.67
C VAL A 94 -11.94 14.65 -12.93
N LEU A 95 -10.78 14.41 -12.32
CA LEU A 95 -10.56 13.22 -11.49
C LEU A 95 -10.69 13.59 -10.01
N VAL A 96 -11.60 12.94 -9.31
CA VAL A 96 -11.84 13.14 -7.87
C VAL A 96 -11.15 12.05 -7.07
N ASP A 97 -10.08 12.42 -6.35
CA ASP A 97 -9.37 11.52 -5.43
C ASP A 97 -10.04 11.55 -4.07
N VAL A 98 -10.55 10.40 -3.61
CA VAL A 98 -11.22 10.25 -2.31
C VAL A 98 -10.33 9.60 -1.27
N ARG A 99 -9.10 9.21 -1.62
CA ARG A 99 -8.19 8.48 -0.74
C ARG A 99 -7.69 9.32 0.44
N THR A 100 -7.51 10.61 0.27
CA THR A 100 -6.84 11.48 1.26
C THR A 100 -7.73 11.82 2.46
N HIS A 101 -9.01 12.08 2.26
CA HIS A 101 -9.88 12.69 3.28
C HIS A 101 -11.00 11.78 3.80
N TRP A 102 -11.30 10.68 3.15
CA TRP A 102 -12.44 9.82 3.45
C TRP A 102 -12.00 8.54 4.17
N ARG A 103 -11.46 8.67 5.39
CA ARG A 103 -10.81 7.55 6.11
C ARG A 103 -11.43 7.22 7.46
N ASP A 104 -12.61 7.76 7.77
CA ASP A 104 -13.29 7.46 9.03
C ASP A 104 -13.93 6.08 9.00
N ALA A 105 -13.92 5.42 10.15
CA ALA A 105 -14.66 4.20 10.39
C ALA A 105 -15.11 4.08 11.83
N GLU A 106 -16.29 3.48 12.02
CA GLU A 106 -16.91 3.20 13.31
C GLU A 106 -17.28 1.73 13.39
N VAL A 107 -16.72 1.02 14.37
CA VAL A 107 -17.09 -0.37 14.65
C VAL A 107 -18.40 -0.38 15.45
N LEU A 108 -19.38 -1.13 14.99
CA LEU A 108 -20.72 -1.21 15.56
C LEU A 108 -21.00 -2.63 16.07
N ASP A 109 -21.88 -2.75 17.06
CA ASP A 109 -22.41 -4.03 17.57
C ASP A 109 -21.31 -5.05 17.88
N GLU A 110 -20.30 -4.65 18.64
CA GLU A 110 -19.18 -5.52 19.03
C GLU A 110 -18.50 -6.18 17.82
N GLY A 111 -18.26 -5.39 16.77
CA GLY A 111 -17.59 -5.84 15.54
C GLY A 111 -18.49 -6.54 14.54
N ARG A 112 -19.78 -6.80 14.84
CA ARG A 112 -20.69 -7.45 13.87
C ARG A 112 -21.02 -6.59 12.67
N ARG A 113 -20.90 -5.26 12.82
CA ARG A 113 -21.03 -4.28 11.76
C ARG A 113 -19.90 -3.25 11.82
N ILE A 114 -19.62 -2.63 10.69
CA ILE A 114 -18.71 -1.49 10.59
C ILE A 114 -19.28 -0.48 9.61
N ARG A 115 -19.30 0.78 10.00
CA ARG A 115 -19.54 1.93 9.12
C ARG A 115 -18.17 2.44 8.67
N VAL A 116 -17.98 2.66 7.36
CA VAL A 116 -16.66 3.00 6.82
C VAL A 116 -16.76 3.91 5.62
N GLN A 117 -15.87 4.89 5.54
CA GLN A 117 -15.74 5.82 4.42
C GLN A 117 -14.88 5.25 3.28
N PRO A 118 -15.07 5.72 2.03
CA PRO A 118 -14.51 5.11 0.83
C PRO A 118 -12.98 5.17 0.70
N GLY A 119 -12.29 6.11 1.34
CA GLY A 119 -10.83 6.27 1.25
C GLY A 119 -10.03 5.40 2.21
N MET A 120 -10.67 4.73 3.17
CA MET A 120 -10.01 3.79 4.07
C MET A 120 -9.56 2.53 3.32
N THR A 121 -8.33 2.06 3.56
CA THR A 121 -7.90 0.78 2.98
C THR A 121 -8.62 -0.40 3.64
N LEU A 122 -8.79 -1.48 2.89
CA LEU A 122 -9.41 -2.69 3.42
C LEU A 122 -8.63 -3.25 4.62
N ARG A 123 -7.29 -3.19 4.56
CA ARG A 123 -6.41 -3.61 5.67
C ARG A 123 -6.64 -2.79 6.93
N GLN A 124 -6.81 -1.47 6.83
CA GLN A 124 -7.10 -0.60 7.98
C GLN A 124 -8.46 -0.92 8.60
N ALA A 125 -9.48 -1.14 7.77
CA ALA A 125 -10.80 -1.55 8.25
C ALA A 125 -10.74 -2.91 8.97
N ASN A 126 -10.01 -3.88 8.42
CA ASN A 126 -9.81 -5.19 9.04
C ASN A 126 -8.98 -5.11 10.34
N ALA A 127 -8.00 -4.21 10.44
CA ALA A 127 -7.25 -3.99 11.68
C ALA A 127 -8.17 -3.55 12.82
N ARG A 128 -9.14 -2.65 12.55
CA ARG A 128 -10.14 -2.22 13.55
C ARG A 128 -11.12 -3.34 13.97
N LEU A 129 -11.35 -4.31 13.10
CA LEU A 129 -12.22 -5.47 13.37
C LEU A 129 -11.49 -6.64 14.05
N ALA A 130 -10.16 -6.69 13.94
CA ALA A 130 -9.34 -7.78 14.48
C ALA A 130 -9.52 -8.01 15.99
N PRO A 131 -9.64 -6.97 16.86
CA PRO A 131 -9.89 -7.17 18.30
C PRO A 131 -11.20 -7.91 18.60
N PHE A 132 -12.15 -7.90 17.67
CA PHE A 132 -13.45 -8.58 17.78
C PHE A 132 -13.45 -9.95 17.10
N GLY A 133 -12.30 -10.44 16.60
CA GLY A 133 -12.21 -11.70 15.86
C GLY A 133 -12.98 -11.66 14.52
N ARG A 134 -13.12 -10.48 13.90
CA ARG A 134 -13.94 -10.30 12.71
C ARG A 134 -13.16 -9.58 11.60
N ARG A 135 -13.69 -9.65 10.39
CA ARG A 135 -13.16 -8.97 9.20
C ARG A 135 -14.29 -8.59 8.23
N LEU A 136 -13.98 -7.77 7.24
CA LEU A 136 -14.85 -7.56 6.08
C LEU A 136 -14.93 -8.84 5.24
N GLY A 137 -16.06 -9.06 4.60
CA GLY A 137 -16.28 -10.23 3.75
C GLY A 137 -15.36 -10.27 2.52
N PRO A 138 -15.34 -9.23 1.66
CA PRO A 138 -14.44 -9.20 0.51
C PRO A 138 -12.97 -9.21 0.96
N ASP A 139 -12.15 -10.02 0.25
CA ASP A 139 -10.73 -10.24 0.58
C ASP A 139 -9.81 -10.22 -0.68
N PRO A 140 -9.88 -9.15 -1.50
CA PRO A 140 -9.03 -9.04 -2.68
C PRO A 140 -7.55 -9.05 -2.30
N ALA A 141 -6.71 -9.62 -3.17
CA ALA A 141 -5.27 -9.67 -2.96
C ALA A 141 -4.64 -8.29 -2.71
N SER A 142 -5.27 -7.24 -3.25
CA SER A 142 -4.85 -5.84 -3.10
C SER A 142 -5.23 -5.17 -1.77
N GLU A 143 -5.65 -5.90 -0.73
CA GLU A 143 -6.17 -5.36 0.55
C GLU A 143 -5.31 -4.25 1.19
N GLY A 144 -3.98 -4.28 0.96
CA GLY A 144 -3.04 -3.28 1.47
C GLY A 144 -3.06 -1.95 0.73
N ALA A 145 -3.65 -1.90 -0.46
CA ALA A 145 -3.64 -0.74 -1.35
C ALA A 145 -5.03 -0.31 -1.81
N CYS A 146 -5.97 -1.26 -2.01
CA CYS A 146 -7.35 -0.94 -2.36
C CYS A 146 -8.06 -0.29 -1.17
N THR A 147 -9.02 0.58 -1.49
CA THR A 147 -9.85 1.22 -0.47
C THR A 147 -11.29 0.72 -0.54
N VAL A 148 -12.00 0.84 0.57
CA VAL A 148 -13.35 0.30 0.72
C VAL A 148 -14.31 0.82 -0.37
N GLY A 149 -14.23 2.10 -0.71
CA GLY A 149 -15.08 2.66 -1.79
C GLY A 149 -14.83 2.01 -3.16
N GLY A 150 -13.56 1.72 -3.48
CA GLY A 150 -13.22 0.98 -4.70
C GLY A 150 -13.69 -0.48 -4.66
N VAL A 151 -13.55 -1.14 -3.50
CA VAL A 151 -14.01 -2.53 -3.30
C VAL A 151 -15.53 -2.63 -3.48
N VAL A 152 -16.31 -1.69 -2.94
CA VAL A 152 -17.77 -1.64 -3.12
C VAL A 152 -18.13 -1.29 -4.57
N ALA A 153 -17.54 -0.23 -5.11
CA ALA A 153 -17.84 0.23 -6.47
C ALA A 153 -17.49 -0.83 -7.53
N ASN A 154 -16.57 -1.71 -7.26
CA ASN A 154 -16.17 -2.81 -8.14
C ASN A 154 -16.84 -4.14 -7.80
N ASN A 155 -17.49 -4.25 -6.64
CA ASN A 155 -17.96 -5.52 -6.05
C ASN A 155 -16.83 -6.56 -6.00
N SER A 156 -15.62 -6.11 -5.63
CA SER A 156 -14.44 -6.97 -5.56
C SER A 156 -14.69 -8.14 -4.60
N SER A 157 -14.23 -9.30 -4.96
CA SER A 157 -14.26 -10.48 -4.11
C SER A 157 -12.84 -10.86 -3.64
N GLY A 158 -12.38 -12.05 -3.88
CA GLY A 158 -11.08 -12.54 -3.46
C GLY A 158 -11.06 -14.04 -3.29
N MET A 159 -10.10 -14.54 -2.52
CA MET A 159 -9.80 -15.97 -2.41
C MET A 159 -10.78 -16.76 -1.55
N ASN A 160 -11.34 -16.13 -0.50
CA ASN A 160 -12.20 -16.82 0.49
C ASN A 160 -13.67 -16.41 0.41
N CYS A 161 -13.97 -15.18 0.00
CA CYS A 161 -15.34 -14.65 0.10
C CYS A 161 -16.33 -15.31 -0.87
N GLY A 162 -15.87 -15.81 -2.02
CA GLY A 162 -16.74 -16.38 -3.06
C GLY A 162 -17.87 -15.44 -3.45
N THR A 163 -19.05 -15.99 -3.70
CA THR A 163 -20.31 -15.25 -3.96
C THR A 163 -21.10 -14.95 -2.68
N GLN A 164 -20.67 -15.48 -1.52
CA GLN A 164 -21.46 -15.43 -0.27
C GLN A 164 -21.11 -14.21 0.58
N ASP A 165 -19.84 -13.82 0.60
CA ASP A 165 -19.31 -12.77 1.48
C ASP A 165 -18.76 -11.56 0.73
N ASN A 166 -19.07 -11.39 -0.57
CA ASN A 166 -18.68 -10.23 -1.36
C ASN A 166 -19.45 -8.96 -0.91
N SER A 167 -19.10 -7.80 -1.48
CA SER A 167 -19.73 -6.52 -1.12
C SER A 167 -21.24 -6.55 -1.36
N TYR A 168 -21.71 -7.17 -2.45
CA TYR A 168 -23.14 -7.27 -2.75
C TYR A 168 -23.94 -7.96 -1.63
N ARG A 169 -23.37 -8.95 -0.96
CA ARG A 169 -24.01 -9.73 0.11
C ARG A 169 -23.79 -9.17 1.51
N THR A 170 -22.68 -8.44 1.73
CA THR A 170 -22.30 -7.99 3.07
C THR A 170 -22.55 -6.51 3.34
N VAL A 171 -22.67 -5.66 2.33
CA VAL A 171 -23.13 -4.28 2.50
C VAL A 171 -24.59 -4.28 2.93
N GLU A 172 -24.89 -3.66 4.06
CA GLU A 172 -26.26 -3.48 4.57
C GLU A 172 -26.88 -2.20 4.02
N SER A 173 -26.15 -1.08 4.07
CA SER A 173 -26.61 0.20 3.57
C SER A 173 -25.48 1.02 2.98
N LEU A 174 -25.81 1.97 2.13
CA LEU A 174 -24.90 2.94 1.54
C LEU A 174 -25.45 4.34 1.73
N ARG A 175 -24.54 5.28 1.98
CA ARG A 175 -24.78 6.70 1.74
C ARG A 175 -24.09 7.09 0.44
N PHE A 176 -24.85 7.60 -0.53
CA PHE A 176 -24.32 7.93 -1.85
C PHE A 176 -24.91 9.22 -2.42
N VAL A 177 -24.18 9.82 -3.36
CA VAL A 177 -24.56 11.05 -4.06
C VAL A 177 -24.87 10.72 -5.50
N LEU A 178 -26.09 11.03 -5.94
CA LEU A 178 -26.51 10.91 -7.33
C LEU A 178 -26.01 12.07 -8.19
N PRO A 179 -25.89 11.91 -9.52
CA PRO A 179 -25.48 12.99 -10.44
C PRO A 179 -26.40 14.23 -10.40
N SER A 180 -27.63 14.10 -9.94
CA SER A 180 -28.55 15.22 -9.67
C SER A 180 -28.07 16.11 -8.50
N GLY A 181 -27.20 15.59 -7.60
CA GLY A 181 -26.83 16.18 -6.33
C GLY A 181 -27.62 15.63 -5.15
N THR A 182 -28.62 14.78 -5.38
CA THR A 182 -29.38 14.16 -4.30
C THR A 182 -28.52 13.18 -3.51
N VAL A 183 -28.49 13.39 -2.19
CA VAL A 183 -27.83 12.47 -1.23
C VAL A 183 -28.85 11.48 -0.71
N VAL A 184 -28.60 10.21 -0.87
CA VAL A 184 -29.45 9.12 -0.37
C VAL A 184 -28.69 8.33 0.68
N ASP A 185 -29.28 8.13 1.84
CA ASP A 185 -28.84 7.19 2.86
C ASP A 185 -29.84 6.02 2.93
N SER A 186 -29.47 4.90 2.32
CA SER A 186 -30.35 3.74 2.23
C SER A 186 -30.59 3.02 3.56
N GLY A 187 -29.85 3.38 4.61
CA GLY A 187 -30.05 2.86 5.96
C GLY A 187 -31.18 3.54 6.76
N THR A 188 -31.76 4.63 6.21
CA THR A 188 -32.88 5.33 6.90
C THR A 188 -34.24 4.75 6.51
N PRO A 189 -35.20 4.71 7.44
CA PRO A 189 -36.52 4.14 7.17
C PRO A 189 -37.31 4.85 6.06
N ASP A 190 -37.04 6.13 5.81
CA ASP A 190 -37.67 6.97 4.82
C ASP A 190 -36.92 7.09 3.48
N ALA A 191 -35.87 6.30 3.29
CA ALA A 191 -35.00 6.38 2.11
C ALA A 191 -35.76 6.21 0.78
N ASP A 192 -36.68 5.27 0.70
CA ASP A 192 -37.49 5.06 -0.53
C ASP A 192 -38.45 6.22 -0.79
N ALA A 193 -39.04 6.78 0.26
CA ALA A 193 -39.91 7.96 0.16
C ALA A 193 -39.10 9.21 -0.26
N LEU A 194 -37.90 9.36 0.26
CA LEU A 194 -36.95 10.40 -0.17
C LEU A 194 -36.63 10.25 -1.66
N LEU A 195 -36.23 9.05 -2.09
CA LEU A 195 -35.91 8.76 -3.50
C LEU A 195 -37.08 9.08 -4.40
N ARG A 196 -38.28 8.64 -4.03
CA ARG A 196 -39.52 8.93 -4.79
C ARG A 196 -39.80 10.42 -4.90
N SER A 197 -39.58 11.18 -3.83
CA SER A 197 -39.89 12.62 -3.80
C SER A 197 -38.83 13.48 -4.53
N ARG A 198 -37.56 13.10 -4.44
CA ARG A 198 -36.45 13.87 -5.00
C ARG A 198 -36.10 13.44 -6.43
N GLU A 199 -36.26 12.16 -6.74
CA GLU A 199 -35.91 11.52 -8.01
C GLU A 199 -37.06 10.68 -8.56
N PRO A 200 -38.24 11.27 -8.82
CA PRO A 200 -39.42 10.51 -9.21
C PRO A 200 -39.19 9.69 -10.49
N ALA A 201 -38.56 10.26 -11.51
CA ALA A 201 -38.29 9.57 -12.78
C ALA A 201 -37.36 8.34 -12.59
N LEU A 202 -36.37 8.44 -11.73
CA LEU A 202 -35.47 7.32 -11.39
C LEU A 202 -36.25 6.25 -10.61
N HIS A 203 -37.00 6.64 -9.59
CA HIS A 203 -37.80 5.72 -8.79
C HIS A 203 -38.81 4.92 -9.65
N GLU A 204 -39.59 5.59 -10.49
CA GLU A 204 -40.55 4.96 -11.42
C GLU A 204 -39.83 4.11 -12.49
N GLY A 205 -38.69 4.60 -12.98
CA GLY A 205 -37.83 3.87 -13.92
C GLY A 205 -37.36 2.53 -13.36
N LEU A 206 -36.89 2.51 -12.11
CA LEU A 206 -36.45 1.28 -11.43
C LEU A 206 -37.60 0.28 -11.26
N VAL A 207 -38.81 0.76 -10.94
CA VAL A 207 -40.01 -0.10 -10.90
C VAL A 207 -40.27 -0.75 -12.27
N ARG A 208 -40.29 0.07 -13.33
CA ARG A 208 -40.54 -0.44 -14.70
C ARG A 208 -39.47 -1.45 -15.14
N LEU A 209 -38.17 -1.16 -14.85
CA LEU A 209 -37.09 -2.05 -15.21
C LEU A 209 -37.15 -3.35 -14.42
N ARG A 210 -37.44 -3.28 -13.12
CA ARG A 210 -37.65 -4.47 -12.29
C ARG A 210 -38.71 -5.40 -12.92
N ASP A 211 -39.87 -4.85 -13.22
CA ASP A 211 -41.00 -5.61 -13.78
C ASP A 211 -40.60 -6.17 -15.18
N ARG A 212 -39.94 -5.35 -16.03
CA ARG A 212 -39.42 -5.77 -17.34
C ARG A 212 -38.50 -6.98 -17.25
N VAL A 213 -37.52 -6.97 -16.28
CA VAL A 213 -36.58 -8.07 -16.10
C VAL A 213 -37.26 -9.32 -15.53
N ARG A 214 -38.17 -9.15 -14.57
CA ARG A 214 -38.91 -10.26 -13.93
C ARG A 214 -39.86 -10.97 -14.88
N ASP A 215 -40.59 -10.21 -15.70
CA ASP A 215 -41.58 -10.74 -16.63
C ASP A 215 -40.95 -11.41 -17.86
N ASN A 216 -39.73 -11.03 -18.23
CA ASN A 216 -39.00 -11.64 -19.33
C ASN A 216 -38.26 -12.89 -18.87
N THR A 217 -38.79 -14.07 -19.20
CA THR A 217 -38.19 -15.36 -18.78
C THR A 217 -36.77 -15.57 -19.28
N ALA A 218 -36.42 -15.08 -20.49
CA ALA A 218 -35.08 -15.20 -21.03
C ALA A 218 -34.07 -14.31 -20.25
N SER A 219 -34.46 -13.06 -19.98
CA SER A 219 -33.70 -12.13 -19.14
C SER A 219 -33.44 -12.68 -17.76
N ARG A 220 -34.51 -13.15 -17.11
CA ARG A 220 -34.41 -13.74 -15.78
C ARG A 220 -33.45 -14.94 -15.73
N ARG A 221 -33.55 -15.90 -16.66
CA ARG A 221 -32.65 -17.05 -16.73
C ARG A 221 -31.20 -16.64 -16.97
N THR A 222 -30.97 -15.63 -17.79
CA THR A 222 -29.62 -15.12 -18.07
C THR A 222 -29.02 -14.50 -16.80
N VAL A 223 -29.79 -13.69 -16.09
CA VAL A 223 -29.36 -13.08 -14.82
C VAL A 223 -29.10 -14.15 -13.76
N GLU A 224 -30.03 -15.08 -13.54
CA GLU A 224 -29.90 -16.18 -12.58
C GLU A 224 -28.63 -17.02 -12.87
N ARG A 225 -28.37 -17.36 -14.14
CA ARG A 225 -27.21 -18.14 -14.54
C ARG A 225 -25.89 -17.40 -14.29
N LEU A 226 -25.79 -16.13 -14.72
CA LEU A 226 -24.54 -15.36 -14.60
C LEU A 226 -24.21 -15.01 -13.16
N PHE A 227 -25.20 -14.66 -12.34
CA PHE A 227 -25.00 -14.29 -10.94
C PHE A 227 -24.98 -15.49 -9.97
N ALA A 228 -25.15 -16.72 -10.47
CA ALA A 228 -24.82 -17.93 -9.72
C ALA A 228 -23.31 -18.15 -9.60
N MET A 229 -22.51 -17.51 -10.48
CA MET A 229 -21.04 -17.45 -10.43
C MET A 229 -20.59 -16.07 -9.92
N LYS A 230 -19.30 -15.92 -9.63
CA LYS A 230 -18.70 -14.58 -9.50
C LYS A 230 -18.97 -13.81 -10.79
N ASN A 231 -19.44 -12.58 -10.69
CA ASN A 231 -19.75 -11.79 -11.88
C ASN A 231 -19.74 -10.29 -11.57
N THR A 232 -18.85 -9.56 -12.20
CA THR A 232 -18.74 -8.10 -12.14
C THR A 232 -18.83 -7.47 -13.53
N MET A 233 -19.32 -8.23 -14.50
CA MET A 233 -19.55 -7.74 -15.85
C MET A 233 -20.87 -6.98 -15.95
N GLY A 234 -20.86 -5.73 -16.38
CA GLY A 234 -22.03 -4.88 -16.42
C GLY A 234 -22.51 -4.44 -15.04
N TYR A 235 -23.79 -4.04 -14.94
CA TYR A 235 -24.41 -3.74 -13.65
C TYR A 235 -24.98 -4.98 -12.96
N ALA A 236 -25.14 -4.91 -11.64
CA ALA A 236 -25.69 -5.98 -10.80
C ALA A 236 -27.19 -6.21 -11.05
N LEU A 237 -27.57 -6.73 -12.24
CA LEU A 237 -28.98 -6.93 -12.66
C LEU A 237 -29.75 -7.89 -11.76
N ASN A 238 -29.08 -8.75 -11.00
CA ASN A 238 -29.70 -9.59 -9.98
C ASN A 238 -30.41 -8.75 -8.89
N ALA A 239 -30.07 -7.48 -8.72
CA ALA A 239 -30.78 -6.56 -7.83
C ALA A 239 -32.28 -6.47 -8.14
N PHE A 240 -32.68 -6.57 -9.42
CA PHE A 240 -34.07 -6.59 -9.83
C PHE A 240 -34.80 -7.87 -9.44
N LEU A 241 -34.08 -8.98 -9.29
CA LEU A 241 -34.65 -10.26 -8.84
C LEU A 241 -34.66 -10.34 -7.31
N ASP A 242 -33.62 -9.89 -6.66
CA ASP A 242 -33.37 -10.02 -5.22
C ASP A 242 -34.22 -9.02 -4.38
N HIS A 243 -34.50 -7.81 -4.93
CA HIS A 243 -35.10 -6.71 -4.18
C HIS A 243 -36.38 -6.16 -4.86
N THR A 244 -37.27 -5.59 -4.04
CA THR A 244 -38.56 -5.06 -4.52
C THR A 244 -38.63 -3.54 -4.45
N ALA A 245 -38.11 -2.93 -3.37
CA ALA A 245 -38.14 -1.48 -3.22
C ALA A 245 -37.11 -0.81 -4.13
N PRO A 246 -37.44 0.29 -4.82
CA PRO A 246 -36.48 0.99 -5.70
C PRO A 246 -35.20 1.43 -5.02
N VAL A 247 -35.25 1.89 -3.77
CA VAL A 247 -34.03 2.29 -3.02
C VAL A 247 -33.12 1.10 -2.77
N ASP A 248 -33.66 -0.09 -2.48
CA ASP A 248 -32.87 -1.30 -2.27
C ASP A 248 -32.21 -1.75 -3.58
N ILE A 249 -32.99 -1.73 -4.68
CA ILE A 249 -32.47 -2.03 -6.02
C ILE A 249 -31.33 -1.08 -6.36
N LEU A 250 -31.53 0.23 -6.19
CA LEU A 250 -30.51 1.25 -6.47
C LEU A 250 -29.25 1.05 -5.62
N THR A 251 -29.42 0.77 -4.32
CA THR A 251 -28.31 0.47 -3.41
C THR A 251 -27.46 -0.70 -3.93
N ARG A 252 -28.13 -1.76 -4.43
CA ARG A 252 -27.41 -2.92 -5.00
C ARG A 252 -26.80 -2.63 -6.37
N LEU A 253 -27.42 -1.79 -7.18
CA LEU A 253 -26.87 -1.32 -8.46
C LEU A 253 -25.65 -0.41 -8.28
N MET A 254 -25.57 0.34 -7.16
CA MET A 254 -24.38 1.12 -6.81
C MET A 254 -23.16 0.21 -6.56
N ILE A 255 -23.38 -1.02 -6.06
CA ILE A 255 -22.32 -2.02 -5.85
C ILE A 255 -21.98 -2.63 -7.21
N GLY A 256 -20.71 -2.48 -7.63
CA GLY A 256 -20.25 -2.89 -8.96
C GLY A 256 -20.57 -1.89 -10.07
N SER A 257 -21.00 -0.66 -9.73
CA SER A 257 -21.26 0.41 -10.70
C SER A 257 -20.01 1.11 -11.23
N GLU A 258 -18.87 0.88 -10.62
CA GLU A 258 -17.57 1.45 -11.02
C GLU A 258 -17.58 2.99 -11.08
N GLY A 259 -18.39 3.62 -10.22
CA GLY A 259 -18.51 5.08 -10.16
C GLY A 259 -19.31 5.70 -11.33
N THR A 260 -20.03 4.92 -12.13
CA THR A 260 -20.80 5.41 -13.28
C THR A 260 -22.21 5.85 -12.91
N LEU A 261 -22.75 5.42 -11.75
CA LEU A 261 -24.11 5.72 -11.32
C LEU A 261 -24.18 6.77 -10.21
N GLY A 262 -23.11 6.95 -9.45
CA GLY A 262 -23.03 7.91 -8.33
C GLY A 262 -21.75 7.76 -7.53
N PHE A 263 -21.61 8.59 -6.50
CA PHE A 263 -20.49 8.58 -5.57
C PHE A 263 -20.90 7.90 -4.26
N ILE A 264 -20.18 6.86 -3.85
CA ILE A 264 -20.36 6.18 -2.56
C ILE A 264 -19.60 6.95 -1.49
N ALA A 265 -20.32 7.61 -0.58
CA ALA A 265 -19.76 8.42 0.49
C ALA A 265 -19.50 7.63 1.78
N GLU A 266 -20.26 6.57 2.03
CA GLU A 266 -20.17 5.72 3.21
C GLU A 266 -20.83 4.37 2.96
N ALA A 267 -20.28 3.31 3.55
CA ALA A 267 -20.86 1.97 3.53
C ALA A 267 -20.98 1.40 4.95
N VAL A 268 -22.08 0.73 5.23
CA VAL A 268 -22.24 -0.10 6.43
C VAL A 268 -22.20 -1.57 6.01
N PHE A 269 -21.23 -2.30 6.56
CA PHE A 269 -21.08 -3.71 6.29
C PHE A 269 -21.49 -4.56 7.50
N ARG A 270 -22.14 -5.67 7.23
CA ARG A 270 -22.11 -6.85 8.08
C ARG A 270 -20.73 -7.49 7.93
N THR A 271 -20.07 -7.78 9.04
CA THR A 271 -18.74 -8.40 9.08
C THR A 271 -18.84 -9.93 9.14
N VAL A 272 -17.75 -10.61 8.82
CA VAL A 272 -17.65 -12.06 8.91
C VAL A 272 -16.66 -12.48 10.00
N PRO A 273 -16.83 -13.62 10.69
CA PRO A 273 -15.87 -14.09 11.68
C PRO A 273 -14.54 -14.48 11.02
N VAL A 274 -13.46 -14.28 11.75
CA VAL A 274 -12.15 -14.86 11.43
C VAL A 274 -12.13 -16.26 12.01
N ARG A 275 -11.84 -17.26 11.18
CA ARG A 275 -11.70 -18.66 11.62
C ARG A 275 -10.27 -18.92 12.07
N PRO A 276 -10.03 -19.10 13.37
CA PRO A 276 -8.68 -19.16 13.90
C PRO A 276 -7.96 -20.50 13.66
N HIS A 277 -8.74 -21.59 13.50
CA HIS A 277 -8.19 -22.93 13.33
C HIS A 277 -8.13 -23.28 11.85
N ALA A 278 -6.93 -23.42 11.29
CA ALA A 278 -6.79 -23.69 9.88
C ALA A 278 -5.61 -24.60 9.55
N ALA A 279 -5.76 -25.37 8.48
CA ALA A 279 -4.75 -26.23 7.90
C ALA A 279 -4.61 -25.94 6.40
N THR A 280 -3.38 -25.72 5.94
CA THR A 280 -3.07 -25.34 4.56
C THR A 280 -2.07 -26.31 3.95
N GLY A 281 -2.22 -26.63 2.68
CA GLY A 281 -1.27 -27.48 1.94
C GLY A 281 -1.17 -27.11 0.46
N LEU A 282 -0.03 -27.40 -0.15
CA LEU A 282 0.19 -27.26 -1.59
C LEU A 282 0.18 -28.65 -2.24
N LEU A 283 -0.89 -28.99 -2.93
CA LEU A 283 -1.05 -30.27 -3.64
C LEU A 283 -0.48 -30.13 -5.05
N VAL A 284 0.69 -30.70 -5.32
CA VAL A 284 1.28 -30.69 -6.67
C VAL A 284 0.81 -31.93 -7.41
N LEU A 285 0.11 -31.72 -8.53
CA LEU A 285 -0.58 -32.71 -9.33
C LEU A 285 0.06 -32.82 -10.72
N PRO A 286 -0.11 -33.95 -11.44
CA PRO A 286 0.57 -34.17 -12.73
C PRO A 286 0.17 -33.17 -13.81
N SER A 287 -1.05 -32.62 -13.79
CA SER A 287 -1.56 -31.66 -14.78
C SER A 287 -2.70 -30.81 -14.23
N VAL A 288 -3.08 -29.77 -14.98
CA VAL A 288 -4.27 -28.96 -14.70
C VAL A 288 -5.54 -29.81 -14.65
N ALA A 289 -5.69 -30.79 -15.55
CA ALA A 289 -6.84 -31.71 -15.55
C ALA A 289 -6.96 -32.46 -14.22
N HIS A 290 -5.86 -33.03 -13.70
CA HIS A 290 -5.90 -33.69 -12.37
C HIS A 290 -6.24 -32.72 -11.24
N ALA A 291 -5.81 -31.46 -11.34
CA ALA A 291 -6.10 -30.44 -10.35
C ALA A 291 -7.59 -30.05 -10.36
N THR A 292 -8.16 -29.84 -11.54
CA THR A 292 -9.58 -29.45 -11.69
C THR A 292 -10.53 -30.60 -11.40
N ASP A 293 -10.18 -31.84 -11.74
CA ASP A 293 -10.97 -33.05 -11.43
C ASP A 293 -11.08 -33.33 -9.93
N ALA A 294 -10.09 -32.85 -9.14
CA ALA A 294 -10.10 -32.98 -7.69
C ALA A 294 -11.06 -32.00 -6.99
N LEU A 295 -11.43 -30.89 -7.62
CA LEU A 295 -12.19 -29.80 -7.00
C LEU A 295 -13.57 -30.19 -6.46
N PRO A 296 -14.42 -30.96 -7.18
CA PRO A 296 -15.72 -31.35 -6.67
C PRO A 296 -15.61 -32.11 -5.34
N ALA A 297 -14.71 -33.08 -5.26
CA ALA A 297 -14.49 -33.87 -4.05
C ALA A 297 -13.92 -33.04 -2.88
N LEU A 298 -13.00 -32.10 -3.17
CA LEU A 298 -12.50 -31.15 -2.19
C LEU A 298 -13.61 -30.21 -1.68
N HIS A 299 -14.49 -29.77 -2.57
CA HIS A 299 -15.61 -28.92 -2.20
C HIS A 299 -16.60 -29.67 -1.27
N GLU A 300 -16.93 -30.91 -1.57
CA GLU A 300 -17.77 -31.77 -0.71
C GLU A 300 -17.16 -32.02 0.67
N CYS A 301 -15.82 -32.06 0.77
CA CYS A 301 -15.11 -32.16 2.04
C CYS A 301 -15.02 -30.84 2.80
N GLY A 302 -15.57 -29.71 2.32
CA GLY A 302 -15.60 -28.44 3.02
C GLY A 302 -14.34 -27.59 2.87
N VAL A 303 -13.56 -27.77 1.77
CA VAL A 303 -12.43 -26.87 1.49
C VAL A 303 -12.91 -25.43 1.41
N ARG A 304 -12.23 -24.54 2.11
CA ARG A 304 -12.56 -23.10 2.11
C ARG A 304 -11.96 -22.38 0.94
N THR A 305 -10.73 -22.72 0.60
CA THR A 305 -9.99 -22.11 -0.48
C THR A 305 -9.27 -23.19 -1.26
N ALA A 306 -9.33 -23.10 -2.60
CA ALA A 306 -8.55 -23.89 -3.52
C ALA A 306 -8.02 -22.98 -4.62
N GLU A 307 -6.71 -22.71 -4.59
CA GLU A 307 -6.03 -21.82 -5.53
C GLU A 307 -5.25 -22.62 -6.55
N LEU A 308 -5.59 -22.48 -7.81
CA LEU A 308 -4.90 -23.13 -8.92
C LEU A 308 -3.62 -22.38 -9.27
N LEU A 309 -2.56 -23.13 -9.56
CA LEU A 309 -1.31 -22.66 -10.17
C LEU A 309 -0.93 -23.63 -11.30
N ASP A 310 -0.74 -23.13 -12.51
CA ASP A 310 -0.29 -23.91 -13.65
C ASP A 310 1.23 -24.17 -13.65
N ALA A 311 1.74 -24.90 -14.63
CA ALA A 311 3.16 -25.25 -14.72
C ALA A 311 4.06 -24.01 -14.87
N ALA A 312 3.62 -22.97 -15.57
CA ALA A 312 4.35 -21.73 -15.74
C ALA A 312 4.42 -20.96 -14.42
N SER A 313 3.31 -20.85 -13.70
CA SER A 313 3.23 -20.29 -12.35
C SER A 313 4.15 -20.99 -11.36
N LEU A 314 4.21 -22.33 -11.42
CA LEU A 314 5.08 -23.12 -10.54
C LEU A 314 6.56 -22.91 -10.87
N ARG A 315 6.95 -22.81 -12.15
CA ARG A 315 8.33 -22.50 -12.56
C ARG A 315 8.76 -21.12 -12.06
N VAL A 316 7.92 -20.10 -12.21
CA VAL A 316 8.20 -18.75 -11.68
C VAL A 316 8.34 -18.78 -10.16
N SER A 317 7.46 -19.51 -9.46
CA SER A 317 7.54 -19.66 -8.00
C SER A 317 8.80 -20.39 -7.55
N GLN A 318 9.27 -21.38 -8.32
CA GLN A 318 10.48 -22.14 -8.04
C GLN A 318 11.76 -21.30 -8.21
N GLN A 319 11.77 -20.33 -9.12
CA GLN A 319 12.89 -19.41 -9.36
C GLN A 319 12.96 -18.31 -8.28
N GLY A 320 11.93 -18.14 -7.46
CA GLY A 320 11.89 -17.18 -6.38
C GLY A 320 12.92 -17.47 -5.29
N HIS A 321 13.16 -16.49 -4.41
CA HIS A 321 14.21 -16.57 -3.37
C HIS A 321 13.99 -17.67 -2.33
N ARG A 322 12.80 -18.24 -2.22
CA ARG A 322 12.46 -19.34 -1.30
C ARG A 322 11.35 -20.22 -1.91
N PRO A 323 11.69 -21.11 -2.84
CA PRO A 323 10.76 -22.14 -3.26
C PRO A 323 10.41 -22.98 -2.02
N GLY A 324 9.13 -23.18 -1.74
CA GLY A 324 8.73 -24.04 -0.61
C GLY A 324 9.22 -25.50 -0.81
N PRO A 325 9.32 -26.30 0.28
CA PRO A 325 9.81 -27.69 0.20
C PRO A 325 9.11 -28.56 -0.84
N ALA A 326 7.85 -28.26 -1.15
CA ALA A 326 7.05 -28.96 -2.17
C ALA A 326 7.56 -28.78 -3.60
N LEU A 327 8.21 -27.65 -3.89
CA LEU A 327 8.74 -27.32 -5.22
C LEU A 327 10.24 -27.54 -5.34
N GLU A 328 10.93 -27.74 -4.21
CA GLU A 328 12.39 -27.90 -4.19
C GLU A 328 12.81 -29.19 -4.89
N GLY A 329 13.63 -29.06 -5.93
CA GLY A 329 14.13 -30.18 -6.73
C GLY A 329 13.08 -30.88 -7.61
N LEU A 330 11.86 -30.35 -7.72
CA LEU A 330 10.84 -30.85 -8.64
C LEU A 330 11.15 -30.39 -10.07
N ARG A 331 11.22 -31.33 -11.01
CA ARG A 331 11.26 -30.98 -12.45
C ARG A 331 9.82 -30.71 -12.92
N ILE A 332 9.50 -29.44 -13.09
CA ILE A 332 8.16 -29.00 -13.50
C ILE A 332 8.04 -29.13 -15.02
N ASP A 333 7.16 -29.99 -15.46
CA ASP A 333 6.82 -30.21 -16.89
C ASP A 333 5.38 -29.71 -17.14
N ARG A 334 4.36 -30.52 -16.95
CA ARG A 334 2.94 -30.23 -17.13
C ARG A 334 2.19 -30.11 -15.78
N HIS A 335 2.92 -30.12 -14.69
CA HIS A 335 2.35 -30.10 -13.35
C HIS A 335 1.45 -28.87 -13.12
N ALA A 336 0.46 -29.04 -12.26
CA ALA A 336 -0.29 -27.96 -11.68
C ALA A 336 -0.33 -28.14 -10.15
N ALA A 337 -0.63 -27.10 -9.41
CA ALA A 337 -0.85 -27.23 -7.98
C ALA A 337 -2.17 -26.62 -7.56
N LEU A 338 -2.73 -27.17 -6.48
CA LEU A 338 -3.79 -26.56 -5.70
C LEU A 338 -3.23 -26.18 -4.31
N LEU A 339 -3.23 -24.88 -4.00
CA LEU A 339 -3.09 -24.45 -2.62
C LEU A 339 -4.47 -24.57 -1.97
N VAL A 340 -4.61 -25.50 -1.02
CA VAL A 340 -5.89 -25.76 -0.34
C VAL A 340 -5.82 -25.32 1.13
N GLU A 341 -6.92 -24.75 1.61
CA GLU A 341 -7.06 -24.40 3.02
C GLU A 341 -8.41 -24.85 3.56
N PHE A 342 -8.37 -25.50 4.74
CA PHE A 342 -9.51 -25.80 5.59
C PHE A 342 -9.44 -24.89 6.80
N ALA A 343 -10.53 -24.24 7.17
CA ALA A 343 -10.56 -23.29 8.28
C ALA A 343 -11.93 -23.32 8.99
N GLU A 344 -11.91 -23.47 10.33
CA GLU A 344 -13.10 -23.59 11.15
C GLU A 344 -13.01 -22.76 12.45
N ASP A 345 -14.14 -22.61 13.12
CA ASP A 345 -14.25 -21.80 14.33
C ASP A 345 -13.63 -22.49 15.55
N THR A 346 -13.62 -23.84 15.56
CA THR A 346 -13.05 -24.64 16.62
C THR A 346 -12.06 -25.70 16.08
N GLU A 347 -11.15 -26.14 16.93
CA GLU A 347 -10.20 -27.22 16.59
C GLU A 347 -10.93 -28.55 16.31
N GLU A 348 -12.03 -28.86 17.04
CA GLU A 348 -12.82 -30.07 16.85
C GLU A 348 -13.52 -30.08 15.48
N GLU A 349 -14.07 -28.95 15.06
CA GLU A 349 -14.65 -28.80 13.71
C GLU A 349 -13.59 -28.97 12.63
N LEU A 350 -12.40 -28.37 12.81
CA LEU A 350 -11.29 -28.55 11.88
C LEU A 350 -10.87 -30.02 11.78
N GLU A 351 -10.74 -30.76 12.92
CA GLU A 351 -10.42 -32.17 12.90
C GLU A 351 -11.47 -33.00 12.16
N THR A 352 -12.75 -32.67 12.36
CA THR A 352 -13.86 -33.35 11.68
C THR A 352 -13.74 -33.20 10.16
N VAL A 353 -13.51 -31.96 9.69
CA VAL A 353 -13.36 -31.66 8.25
C VAL A 353 -12.11 -32.32 7.67
N LEU A 354 -10.98 -32.28 8.39
CA LEU A 354 -9.72 -32.92 7.94
C LEU A 354 -9.84 -34.45 7.89
N THR A 355 -10.56 -35.04 8.83
CA THR A 355 -10.83 -36.48 8.80
C THR A 355 -11.67 -36.86 7.59
N ALA A 356 -12.68 -36.10 7.26
CA ALA A 356 -13.50 -36.29 6.06
C ALA A 356 -12.68 -36.08 4.76
N ALA A 357 -11.76 -35.11 4.74
CA ALA A 357 -10.92 -34.84 3.59
C ALA A 357 -9.78 -35.83 3.37
N SER A 358 -9.34 -36.55 4.43
CA SER A 358 -8.17 -37.44 4.37
C SER A 358 -8.24 -38.51 3.30
N PRO A 359 -9.36 -39.25 3.09
CA PRO A 359 -9.46 -40.22 2.00
C PRO A 359 -9.35 -39.59 0.60
N VAL A 360 -9.93 -38.40 0.42
CA VAL A 360 -9.88 -37.67 -0.85
C VAL A 360 -8.45 -37.23 -1.14
N LEU A 361 -7.77 -36.61 -0.17
CA LEU A 361 -6.37 -36.19 -0.30
C LEU A 361 -5.44 -37.40 -0.55
N GLY A 362 -5.68 -38.52 0.12
CA GLY A 362 -4.90 -39.77 -0.04
C GLY A 362 -5.09 -40.46 -1.40
N SER A 363 -6.23 -40.22 -2.08
CA SER A 363 -6.49 -40.80 -3.41
C SER A 363 -5.93 -39.99 -4.56
N MET A 364 -5.51 -38.73 -4.31
CA MET A 364 -4.97 -37.84 -5.35
C MET A 364 -3.59 -38.30 -5.81
N PRO A 365 -3.29 -38.23 -7.09
CA PRO A 365 -1.97 -38.52 -7.64
C PRO A 365 -0.98 -37.37 -7.37
N ALA A 366 -0.96 -36.88 -6.13
CA ALA A 366 -0.08 -35.80 -5.73
C ALA A 366 1.36 -36.31 -5.57
N SER A 367 2.33 -35.45 -5.89
CA SER A 367 3.73 -35.78 -5.60
C SER A 367 3.91 -35.98 -4.10
N SER A 368 4.59 -37.03 -3.70
CA SER A 368 4.73 -37.48 -2.30
C SER A 368 5.30 -36.43 -1.32
N ARG A 369 5.84 -35.33 -1.82
CA ARG A 369 6.42 -34.22 -1.02
C ARG A 369 5.43 -33.08 -0.70
N GLY A 370 4.24 -33.06 -1.33
CA GLY A 370 3.34 -31.91 -1.28
C GLY A 370 1.97 -32.15 -0.64
N ALA A 371 1.63 -33.37 -0.27
CA ALA A 371 0.28 -33.70 0.18
C ALA A 371 0.01 -33.44 1.69
N ALA A 372 0.98 -32.98 2.46
CA ALA A 372 0.82 -32.76 3.89
C ALA A 372 0.23 -31.36 4.18
N LEU A 373 -0.92 -31.34 4.86
CA LEU A 373 -1.47 -30.10 5.41
C LEU A 373 -0.69 -29.69 6.67
N THR A 374 -0.35 -28.40 6.76
CA THR A 374 0.30 -27.81 7.96
C THR A 374 -0.66 -26.93 8.73
N ARG A 375 -0.59 -26.98 10.07
CA ARG A 375 -1.27 -26.08 10.98
C ARG A 375 -0.33 -24.98 11.51
N SER A 376 0.97 -25.12 11.29
CA SER A 376 1.97 -24.14 11.71
C SER A 376 1.66 -22.77 11.09
N PRO A 377 1.42 -21.70 11.88
CA PRO A 377 1.13 -20.37 11.35
C PRO A 377 2.23 -19.86 10.42
N LYS A 378 3.49 -20.19 10.73
CA LYS A 378 4.64 -19.81 9.91
C LYS A 378 4.61 -20.49 8.55
N ASP A 379 4.44 -21.82 8.53
CA ASP A 379 4.47 -22.59 7.28
C ASP A 379 3.27 -22.26 6.41
N ARG A 380 2.09 -22.05 7.02
CA ARG A 380 0.90 -21.56 6.32
C ARG A 380 1.16 -20.18 5.67
N ALA A 381 1.75 -19.26 6.43
CA ALA A 381 2.10 -17.94 5.90
C ALA A 381 3.09 -18.02 4.73
N ASP A 382 4.03 -18.96 4.75
CA ASP A 382 4.99 -19.21 3.67
C ASP A 382 4.29 -19.73 2.40
N LEU A 383 3.35 -20.68 2.54
CA LEU A 383 2.52 -21.17 1.43
C LEU A 383 1.66 -20.06 0.82
N TRP A 384 1.02 -19.25 1.65
CA TRP A 384 0.23 -18.12 1.19
C TRP A 384 1.09 -17.03 0.52
N ARG A 385 2.32 -16.82 1.00
CA ARG A 385 3.25 -15.87 0.38
C ARG A 385 3.62 -16.30 -1.04
N LEU A 386 3.81 -17.59 -1.28
CA LEU A 386 4.05 -18.14 -2.62
C LEU A 386 2.89 -17.78 -3.56
N ARG A 387 1.64 -18.02 -3.16
CA ARG A 387 0.46 -17.70 -3.98
C ARG A 387 0.26 -16.19 -4.18
N LYS A 388 0.32 -15.40 -3.10
CA LYS A 388 0.15 -13.94 -3.16
C LYS A 388 1.29 -13.26 -3.90
N GLY A 389 2.48 -13.82 -3.88
CA GLY A 389 3.67 -13.31 -4.57
C GLY A 389 3.72 -13.59 -6.07
N LEU A 390 2.84 -14.44 -6.61
CA LEU A 390 2.91 -14.87 -8.01
C LEU A 390 2.75 -13.70 -9.00
N TYR A 391 1.71 -12.86 -8.83
CA TYR A 391 1.52 -11.67 -9.69
C TYR A 391 2.80 -10.84 -9.78
N THR A 392 3.45 -10.63 -8.66
CA THR A 392 4.62 -9.78 -8.54
C THR A 392 5.87 -10.42 -9.11
N ALA A 393 6.01 -11.74 -8.97
CA ALA A 393 7.12 -12.48 -9.55
C ALA A 393 7.05 -12.43 -11.08
N VAL A 394 5.87 -12.71 -11.66
CA VAL A 394 5.64 -12.63 -13.10
C VAL A 394 5.81 -11.19 -13.63
N ALA A 395 5.16 -10.23 -12.97
CA ALA A 395 5.25 -8.83 -13.37
C ALA A 395 6.67 -8.26 -13.27
N GLY A 396 7.45 -8.71 -12.27
CA GLY A 396 8.84 -8.29 -12.09
C GLY A 396 9.82 -8.90 -13.07
N ALA A 397 9.50 -10.06 -13.65
CA ALA A 397 10.33 -10.77 -14.63
C ALA A 397 10.12 -10.29 -16.08
N ARG A 398 9.07 -9.49 -16.34
CA ARG A 398 8.76 -9.04 -17.69
C ARG A 398 9.87 -8.18 -18.30
N PRO A 399 10.04 -8.19 -19.64
CA PRO A 399 10.93 -7.28 -20.34
C PRO A 399 10.57 -5.82 -20.05
N ALA A 400 11.59 -4.97 -19.91
CA ALA A 400 11.38 -3.53 -19.77
C ALA A 400 10.70 -2.96 -21.02
N GLY A 401 9.83 -1.97 -20.84
CA GLY A 401 8.99 -1.42 -21.95
C GLY A 401 7.66 -2.13 -22.13
N THR A 402 7.41 -3.23 -21.42
CA THR A 402 6.15 -3.97 -21.53
C THR A 402 5.25 -3.76 -20.31
N THR A 403 3.97 -4.10 -20.46
CA THR A 403 2.96 -4.10 -19.40
C THR A 403 2.58 -5.53 -19.03
N ALA A 404 2.40 -5.80 -17.75
CA ALA A 404 1.80 -7.04 -17.27
C ALA A 404 0.27 -6.88 -17.30
N LEU A 405 -0.38 -7.54 -18.23
CA LEU A 405 -1.83 -7.60 -18.31
C LEU A 405 -2.33 -8.75 -17.43
N LEU A 406 -3.28 -8.46 -16.58
CA LEU A 406 -3.97 -9.48 -15.77
C LEU A 406 -5.45 -9.46 -16.12
N GLU A 407 -5.92 -10.57 -16.67
CA GLU A 407 -7.32 -10.80 -16.98
C GLU A 407 -7.96 -11.75 -15.97
N ASP A 408 -9.30 -11.70 -15.94
CA ASP A 408 -10.11 -12.30 -14.89
C ASP A 408 -11.41 -12.83 -15.50
N ILE A 409 -11.55 -14.14 -15.58
CA ILE A 409 -12.71 -14.81 -16.17
C ILE A 409 -13.30 -15.82 -15.20
N VAL A 410 -14.54 -16.18 -15.38
CA VAL A 410 -15.19 -17.30 -14.69
C VAL A 410 -16.02 -18.13 -15.65
N VAL A 411 -15.98 -19.43 -15.45
CA VAL A 411 -16.79 -20.38 -16.24
C VAL A 411 -17.55 -21.32 -15.32
N PRO A 412 -18.60 -21.99 -15.80
CA PRO A 412 -19.20 -23.08 -15.02
C PRO A 412 -18.17 -24.15 -14.67
N MET A 413 -18.21 -24.68 -13.46
CA MET A 413 -17.25 -25.68 -12.95
C MET A 413 -16.97 -26.84 -13.94
N PRO A 414 -17.98 -27.42 -14.62
CA PRO A 414 -17.72 -28.49 -15.60
C PRO A 414 -16.91 -28.05 -16.83
N ALA A 415 -16.87 -26.75 -17.14
CA ALA A 415 -16.12 -26.22 -18.26
C ALA A 415 -14.69 -25.79 -17.89
N LEU A 416 -14.32 -25.84 -16.62
CA LEU A 416 -13.07 -25.27 -16.12
C LEU A 416 -11.83 -25.89 -16.77
N THR A 417 -11.76 -27.23 -16.81
CA THR A 417 -10.60 -27.96 -17.40
C THR A 417 -10.41 -27.60 -18.87
N ALA A 418 -11.48 -27.72 -19.67
CA ALA A 418 -11.44 -27.42 -21.10
C ALA A 418 -11.07 -25.95 -21.36
N THR A 419 -11.57 -25.03 -20.53
CA THR A 419 -11.23 -23.60 -20.65
C THR A 419 -9.75 -23.35 -20.33
N CYS A 420 -9.19 -23.97 -19.29
CA CYS A 420 -7.76 -23.84 -18.99
C CYS A 420 -6.89 -24.35 -20.14
N GLU A 421 -7.23 -25.51 -20.73
CA GLU A 421 -6.48 -26.09 -21.85
C GLU A 421 -6.57 -25.20 -23.10
N SER A 422 -7.77 -24.71 -23.44
CA SER A 422 -7.98 -23.81 -24.57
C SER A 422 -7.31 -22.43 -24.37
N LEU A 423 -7.21 -21.93 -23.16
CA LEU A 423 -6.45 -20.70 -22.87
C LEU A 423 -4.96 -20.88 -23.17
N VAL A 424 -4.35 -22.02 -22.80
CA VAL A 424 -2.95 -22.30 -23.12
C VAL A 424 -2.75 -22.36 -24.64
N GLU A 425 -3.67 -23.01 -25.38
CA GLU A 425 -3.63 -23.04 -26.85
C GLU A 425 -3.76 -21.63 -27.46
N LEU A 426 -4.60 -20.73 -26.87
CA LEU A 426 -4.69 -19.35 -27.31
C LEU A 426 -3.39 -18.58 -27.08
N PHE A 427 -2.72 -18.78 -25.95
CA PHE A 427 -1.42 -18.15 -25.68
C PHE A 427 -0.40 -18.56 -26.73
N GLU A 428 -0.28 -19.86 -27.02
CA GLU A 428 0.63 -20.37 -28.05
C GLU A 428 0.29 -19.78 -29.42
N ARG A 429 -0.98 -19.75 -29.82
CA ARG A 429 -1.46 -19.22 -31.10
C ARG A 429 -1.11 -17.75 -31.29
N HIS A 430 -1.20 -16.95 -30.24
CA HIS A 430 -0.92 -15.52 -30.27
C HIS A 430 0.50 -15.15 -29.83
N GLY A 431 1.37 -16.14 -29.56
CA GLY A 431 2.78 -15.92 -29.21
C GLY A 431 3.01 -15.34 -27.82
N TYR A 432 2.17 -15.67 -26.83
CA TYR A 432 2.35 -15.33 -25.42
C TYR A 432 3.01 -16.47 -24.65
N GLU A 433 4.30 -16.72 -24.92
CA GLU A 433 5.05 -17.86 -24.38
C GLU A 433 5.23 -17.81 -22.84
N ASP A 434 5.27 -16.61 -22.26
CA ASP A 434 5.44 -16.37 -20.82
C ASP A 434 4.12 -16.23 -20.07
N ALA A 435 2.99 -16.55 -20.69
CA ALA A 435 1.69 -16.47 -20.05
C ALA A 435 1.58 -17.48 -18.92
N VAL A 436 0.90 -17.07 -17.84
CA VAL A 436 0.62 -17.91 -16.67
C VAL A 436 -0.87 -17.95 -16.37
N VAL A 437 -1.37 -19.10 -15.90
CA VAL A 437 -2.75 -19.28 -15.44
C VAL A 437 -2.74 -19.61 -13.95
N PHE A 438 -3.53 -18.89 -13.19
CA PHE A 438 -3.78 -19.16 -11.78
C PHE A 438 -5.20 -18.72 -11.43
N GLY A 439 -5.69 -19.01 -10.24
CA GLY A 439 -7.02 -18.49 -9.88
C GLY A 439 -7.68 -19.21 -8.74
N HIS A 440 -8.89 -18.72 -8.44
CA HIS A 440 -9.76 -19.23 -7.38
C HIS A 440 -10.53 -20.45 -7.91
N ALA A 441 -9.85 -21.60 -7.98
CA ALA A 441 -10.37 -22.78 -8.64
C ALA A 441 -11.68 -23.30 -8.00
N ARG A 442 -11.84 -23.11 -6.68
CA ARG A 442 -13.10 -23.43 -5.98
C ARG A 442 -14.31 -22.74 -6.61
N ASP A 443 -14.14 -21.53 -7.10
CA ASP A 443 -15.20 -20.72 -7.72
C ASP A 443 -15.16 -20.78 -9.26
N ALA A 444 -14.30 -21.63 -9.83
CA ALA A 444 -14.00 -21.69 -11.27
C ALA A 444 -13.62 -20.32 -11.87
N ASN A 445 -13.04 -19.45 -11.07
CA ASN A 445 -12.55 -18.14 -11.45
C ASN A 445 -11.06 -18.25 -11.77
N LEU A 446 -10.70 -17.91 -12.99
CA LEU A 446 -9.33 -17.96 -13.50
C LEU A 446 -8.78 -16.57 -13.73
N HIS A 447 -7.53 -16.39 -13.35
CA HIS A 447 -6.71 -15.27 -13.73
C HIS A 447 -5.63 -15.77 -14.69
N PHE A 448 -5.27 -14.95 -15.66
CA PHE A 448 -4.09 -15.19 -16.46
C PHE A 448 -3.33 -13.89 -16.70
N MET A 449 -2.02 -14.00 -16.82
CA MET A 449 -1.16 -12.84 -17.07
C MET A 449 -0.45 -12.99 -18.40
N LEU A 450 -0.42 -11.86 -19.12
CA LEU A 450 0.28 -11.71 -20.39
C LEU A 450 1.32 -10.59 -20.27
N THR A 451 2.41 -10.71 -20.99
CA THR A 451 3.38 -9.63 -21.18
C THR A 451 3.12 -8.98 -22.54
N GLN A 452 2.75 -7.68 -22.55
CA GLN A 452 2.32 -6.97 -23.75
C GLN A 452 2.97 -5.58 -23.86
N GLY A 453 3.55 -5.27 -25.05
CA GLY A 453 3.90 -3.92 -25.46
C GLY A 453 2.73 -3.23 -26.18
N PHE A 454 2.74 -1.90 -26.22
CA PHE A 454 1.73 -1.10 -26.92
C PHE A 454 2.36 0.06 -27.73
N ASP A 455 3.64 -0.01 -27.99
CA ASP A 455 4.39 0.97 -28.77
C ASP A 455 4.43 0.66 -30.27
N ASP A 456 3.94 -0.53 -30.69
CA ASP A 456 3.85 -1.00 -32.06
C ASP A 456 2.39 -1.38 -32.40
N ASP A 457 1.93 -0.97 -33.61
CA ASP A 457 0.60 -1.29 -34.13
C ASP A 457 0.37 -2.82 -34.24
N ALA A 458 1.41 -3.60 -34.56
CA ALA A 458 1.31 -5.06 -34.65
C ALA A 458 1.04 -5.69 -33.27
N ASP A 459 1.61 -5.15 -32.22
CA ASP A 459 1.36 -5.57 -30.84
C ASP A 459 -0.09 -5.27 -30.42
N VAL A 460 -0.61 -4.09 -30.79
CA VAL A 460 -2.01 -3.72 -30.54
C VAL A 460 -2.98 -4.64 -31.29
N GLU A 461 -2.67 -4.96 -32.57
CA GLU A 461 -3.48 -5.91 -33.35
C GLU A 461 -3.42 -7.33 -32.77
N ARG A 462 -2.25 -7.77 -32.26
CA ARG A 462 -2.12 -9.06 -31.56
C ARG A 462 -3.02 -9.09 -30.34
N TYR A 463 -2.98 -8.07 -29.50
CA TYR A 463 -3.81 -7.94 -28.31
C TYR A 463 -5.30 -7.93 -28.67
N ALA A 464 -5.71 -7.21 -29.70
CA ALA A 464 -7.10 -7.16 -30.17
C ALA A 464 -7.61 -8.57 -30.58
N ARG A 465 -6.86 -9.27 -31.44
CA ARG A 465 -7.23 -10.65 -31.88
C ARG A 465 -7.28 -11.63 -30.71
N PHE A 466 -6.30 -11.57 -29.83
CA PHE A 466 -6.30 -12.41 -28.63
C PHE A 466 -7.54 -12.14 -27.75
N THR A 467 -7.89 -10.87 -27.53
CA THR A 467 -9.04 -10.49 -26.71
C THR A 467 -10.34 -11.01 -27.32
N ASP A 468 -10.53 -10.88 -28.63
CA ASP A 468 -11.72 -11.42 -29.32
C ASP A 468 -11.82 -12.94 -29.20
N ASP A 469 -10.73 -13.68 -29.44
CA ASP A 469 -10.69 -15.15 -29.33
C ASP A 469 -10.95 -15.60 -27.87
N MET A 470 -10.42 -14.89 -26.88
CA MET A 470 -10.68 -15.15 -25.46
C MET A 470 -12.15 -14.90 -25.10
N VAL A 471 -12.74 -13.82 -25.60
CA VAL A 471 -14.17 -13.52 -25.42
C VAL A 471 -15.02 -14.64 -26.00
N ASP A 472 -14.70 -15.12 -27.22
CA ASP A 472 -15.40 -16.25 -27.83
C ASP A 472 -15.31 -17.54 -27.01
N LEU A 473 -14.12 -17.84 -26.51
CA LEU A 473 -13.89 -19.01 -25.65
C LEU A 473 -14.76 -18.96 -24.39
N VAL A 474 -14.70 -17.83 -23.65
CA VAL A 474 -15.40 -17.71 -22.36
C VAL A 474 -16.91 -17.71 -22.52
N LEU A 475 -17.44 -16.93 -23.49
CA LEU A 475 -18.88 -16.89 -23.74
C LEU A 475 -19.38 -18.23 -24.30
N GLY A 476 -18.61 -18.90 -25.16
CA GLY A 476 -18.90 -20.24 -25.65
C GLY A 476 -18.99 -21.29 -24.54
N ALA A 477 -18.16 -21.16 -23.49
CA ALA A 477 -18.21 -21.99 -22.29
C ALA A 477 -19.39 -21.63 -21.33
N GLY A 478 -20.17 -20.59 -21.63
CA GLY A 478 -21.27 -20.11 -20.77
C GLY A 478 -20.79 -19.29 -19.57
N GLY A 479 -19.57 -18.80 -19.60
CA GLY A 479 -18.92 -18.03 -18.54
C GLY A 479 -19.27 -16.55 -18.53
N SER A 480 -18.53 -15.80 -17.70
CA SER A 480 -18.52 -14.34 -17.62
C SER A 480 -17.10 -13.81 -17.83
N LEU A 481 -17.01 -12.70 -18.58
CA LEU A 481 -15.72 -12.08 -18.97
C LEU A 481 -15.01 -11.35 -17.83
N LYS A 482 -15.71 -11.07 -16.72
CA LYS A 482 -15.16 -10.49 -15.49
C LYS A 482 -15.82 -11.13 -14.27
N ALA A 483 -15.01 -11.80 -13.47
CA ALA A 483 -15.45 -12.43 -12.24
C ALA A 483 -15.43 -11.45 -11.06
N GLU A 484 -14.32 -10.69 -10.89
CA GLU A 484 -14.12 -9.83 -9.73
C GLU A 484 -13.39 -8.50 -10.00
N HIS A 485 -12.71 -8.32 -11.17
CA HIS A 485 -11.92 -7.12 -11.44
C HIS A 485 -12.74 -5.95 -11.98
N GLY A 486 -14.02 -6.14 -12.25
CA GLY A 486 -14.92 -5.16 -12.86
C GLY A 486 -14.80 -5.10 -14.38
N THR A 487 -15.86 -4.62 -15.01
CA THR A 487 -15.94 -4.44 -16.47
C THR A 487 -14.88 -3.47 -16.99
N GLY A 488 -14.78 -2.33 -16.32
CA GLY A 488 -13.88 -1.26 -16.69
C GLY A 488 -14.11 -0.72 -18.10
N ARG A 489 -13.01 -0.26 -18.70
CA ARG A 489 -12.93 0.11 -20.12
C ARG A 489 -12.62 -1.10 -20.99
N VAL A 490 -11.89 -2.07 -20.43
CA VAL A 490 -11.38 -3.23 -21.18
C VAL A 490 -12.50 -4.11 -21.71
N MET A 491 -13.56 -4.32 -20.93
CA MET A 491 -14.68 -5.19 -21.31
C MET A 491 -15.99 -4.46 -21.59
N ALA A 492 -16.02 -3.12 -21.49
CA ALA A 492 -17.20 -2.35 -21.80
C ALA A 492 -17.77 -2.62 -23.20
N PRO A 493 -16.98 -2.76 -24.29
CA PRO A 493 -17.48 -3.11 -25.61
C PRO A 493 -18.17 -4.48 -25.71
N TYR A 494 -17.83 -5.40 -24.79
CA TYR A 494 -18.30 -6.79 -24.84
C TYR A 494 -19.52 -7.07 -23.95
N VAL A 495 -20.02 -6.09 -23.16
CA VAL A 495 -21.18 -6.25 -22.27
C VAL A 495 -22.41 -6.67 -23.06
N ARG A 496 -22.67 -6.02 -24.20
CA ARG A 496 -23.80 -6.35 -25.10
C ARG A 496 -23.71 -7.80 -25.63
N ARG A 497 -22.50 -8.27 -25.90
CA ARG A 497 -22.22 -9.61 -26.38
C ARG A 497 -22.52 -10.68 -25.32
N GLN A 498 -22.19 -10.41 -24.05
CA GLN A 498 -22.46 -11.33 -22.94
C GLN A 498 -23.94 -11.38 -22.55
N TYR A 499 -24.63 -10.23 -22.53
CA TYR A 499 -25.97 -10.11 -21.99
C TYR A 499 -27.09 -10.10 -23.02
N GLY A 500 -26.75 -9.88 -24.30
CA GLY A 500 -27.71 -9.67 -25.36
C GLY A 500 -28.35 -8.27 -25.36
N ASP A 501 -29.07 -7.95 -26.43
CA ASP A 501 -29.63 -6.60 -26.66
C ASP A 501 -30.59 -6.14 -25.57
N GLU A 502 -31.44 -7.04 -25.05
CA GLU A 502 -32.47 -6.72 -24.07
C GLU A 502 -31.85 -6.26 -22.72
N LEU A 503 -30.98 -7.06 -22.15
CA LEU A 503 -30.36 -6.70 -20.87
C LEU A 503 -29.36 -5.58 -21.00
N PHE A 504 -28.68 -5.44 -22.14
CA PHE A 504 -27.86 -4.28 -22.45
C PHE A 504 -28.70 -3.00 -22.51
N ALA A 505 -29.90 -3.04 -23.13
CA ALA A 505 -30.83 -1.92 -23.14
C ALA A 505 -31.30 -1.54 -21.72
N VAL A 506 -31.53 -2.55 -20.84
CA VAL A 506 -31.83 -2.32 -19.41
C VAL A 506 -30.66 -1.59 -18.73
N MET A 507 -29.42 -2.01 -18.93
CA MET A 507 -28.24 -1.36 -18.35
C MET A 507 -28.07 0.08 -18.84
N ARG A 508 -28.32 0.34 -20.12
CA ARG A 508 -28.30 1.71 -20.67
C ARG A 508 -29.40 2.60 -20.07
N GLU A 509 -30.59 2.03 -19.85
CA GLU A 509 -31.66 2.78 -19.20
C GLU A 509 -31.33 3.08 -17.72
N ILE A 510 -30.71 2.15 -16.98
CA ILE A 510 -30.19 2.41 -15.62
C ILE A 510 -29.23 3.60 -15.65
N LYS A 511 -28.23 3.56 -16.54
CA LYS A 511 -27.26 4.65 -16.68
C LYS A 511 -27.93 5.98 -16.99
N ASN A 512 -28.86 6.00 -17.95
CA ASN A 512 -29.58 7.21 -18.35
C ASN A 512 -30.49 7.77 -17.25
N LEU A 513 -31.09 6.90 -16.43
CA LEU A 513 -31.93 7.32 -15.30
C LEU A 513 -31.09 7.95 -14.18
N CYS A 514 -29.91 7.40 -13.90
CA CYS A 514 -29.03 7.91 -12.86
C CYS A 514 -28.22 9.12 -13.35
N ASP A 515 -27.68 9.07 -14.55
CA ASP A 515 -26.77 10.07 -15.11
C ASP A 515 -27.18 10.47 -16.56
N PRO A 516 -28.30 11.18 -16.72
CA PRO A 516 -28.79 11.56 -18.04
C PRO A 516 -27.87 12.48 -18.83
N ALA A 517 -26.94 13.17 -18.18
CA ALA A 517 -25.96 14.03 -18.84
C ALA A 517 -24.66 13.30 -19.19
N GLY A 518 -24.49 12.03 -18.78
CA GLY A 518 -23.28 11.25 -19.07
C GLY A 518 -21.99 11.80 -18.45
N VAL A 519 -22.10 12.44 -17.29
CA VAL A 519 -20.96 13.11 -16.62
C VAL A 519 -20.01 12.08 -16.00
N LEU A 520 -20.55 11.01 -15.38
CA LEU A 520 -19.77 10.07 -14.59
C LEU A 520 -19.12 9.01 -15.47
N SER A 521 -17.79 8.97 -15.43
CA SER A 521 -16.91 7.92 -15.98
C SER A 521 -17.34 7.40 -17.37
N PRO A 522 -17.44 8.26 -18.42
CA PRO A 522 -17.85 7.81 -19.74
C PRO A 522 -16.89 6.73 -20.30
N GLY A 523 -17.48 5.73 -21.00
CA GLY A 523 -16.74 4.60 -21.56
C GLY A 523 -16.33 3.53 -20.54
N VAL A 524 -16.85 3.63 -19.30
CA VAL A 524 -16.69 2.62 -18.24
C VAL A 524 -18.00 1.85 -18.08
N VAL A 525 -17.95 0.55 -17.90
CA VAL A 525 -19.05 -0.42 -17.85
C VAL A 525 -19.77 -0.58 -19.17
N LEU A 526 -20.13 0.49 -19.86
CA LEU A 526 -20.88 0.47 -21.12
C LEU A 526 -20.16 1.34 -22.16
N ASP A 527 -19.88 0.77 -23.32
CA ASP A 527 -19.41 1.50 -24.50
C ASP A 527 -20.01 0.86 -25.76
N ASP A 528 -20.45 1.69 -26.73
CA ASP A 528 -20.99 1.23 -28.00
C ASP A 528 -19.88 1.07 -29.07
N ASP A 529 -18.68 1.60 -28.83
CA ASP A 529 -17.56 1.48 -29.74
C ASP A 529 -16.83 0.13 -29.51
N PRO A 530 -16.87 -0.79 -30.49
CA PRO A 530 -16.24 -2.10 -30.34
C PRO A 530 -14.71 -2.05 -30.18
N THR A 531 -14.10 -0.91 -30.50
CA THR A 531 -12.63 -0.70 -30.41
C THR A 531 -12.22 0.17 -29.22
N ALA A 532 -13.15 0.56 -28.35
CA ALA A 532 -12.86 1.47 -27.22
C ALA A 532 -11.75 0.94 -26.31
N HIS A 533 -11.67 -0.38 -26.12
CA HIS A 533 -10.66 -1.05 -25.29
C HIS A 533 -9.22 -0.94 -25.86
N LEU A 534 -9.06 -0.58 -27.14
CA LEU A 534 -7.75 -0.41 -27.79
C LEU A 534 -7.26 1.04 -27.78
N ARG A 535 -7.99 1.95 -27.12
CA ARG A 535 -7.63 3.37 -27.06
C ARG A 535 -6.97 3.71 -25.73
N HIS A 536 -6.12 4.73 -25.76
CA HIS A 536 -5.42 5.22 -24.57
C HIS A 536 -4.56 4.18 -23.86
N LEU A 537 -4.00 3.25 -24.64
CA LEU A 537 -3.09 2.23 -24.12
C LEU A 537 -1.80 2.87 -23.60
N LYS A 538 -1.33 2.36 -22.45
CA LYS A 538 -0.17 2.91 -21.74
C LYS A 538 1.13 2.48 -22.41
N ILE A 539 1.92 3.42 -22.87
CA ILE A 539 3.31 3.20 -23.26
C ILE A 539 4.18 3.31 -22.01
N VAL A 540 5.04 2.33 -21.80
CA VAL A 540 5.92 2.26 -20.60
C VAL A 540 7.36 2.48 -21.06
N PRO A 541 7.88 3.73 -21.04
CA PRO A 541 9.26 3.98 -21.40
C PRO A 541 10.21 3.40 -20.35
N GLN A 542 11.40 2.98 -20.79
CA GLN A 542 12.49 2.65 -19.90
C GLN A 542 13.08 3.93 -19.29
N VAL A 543 13.26 3.96 -18.00
CA VAL A 543 13.72 5.14 -17.25
C VAL A 543 14.93 4.81 -16.39
N ASP A 544 14.82 3.71 -15.63
CA ASP A 544 15.83 3.30 -14.67
C ASP A 544 15.60 1.83 -14.28
N ALA A 545 16.64 1.02 -14.37
CA ALA A 545 16.58 -0.43 -14.14
C ALA A 545 15.98 -0.83 -12.78
N ASP A 546 16.14 0.02 -11.75
CA ASP A 546 15.60 -0.25 -10.41
C ASP A 546 14.08 -0.08 -10.35
N ILE A 547 13.48 0.76 -11.23
CA ILE A 547 12.06 1.11 -11.17
C ILE A 547 11.25 0.66 -12.40
N ASP A 548 11.88 0.24 -13.50
CA ASP A 548 11.17 -0.13 -14.74
C ASP A 548 10.22 -1.31 -14.57
N ARG A 549 10.49 -2.18 -13.59
CA ARG A 549 9.57 -3.27 -13.19
C ARG A 549 8.30 -2.81 -12.45
N CYS A 550 8.11 -1.51 -12.19
CA CYS A 550 6.90 -0.99 -11.56
C CYS A 550 5.66 -1.25 -12.43
N VAL A 551 4.60 -1.76 -11.80
CA VAL A 551 3.28 -2.04 -12.42
C VAL A 551 2.18 -1.10 -11.92
N ASP A 552 2.53 0.02 -11.32
CA ASP A 552 1.61 1.05 -10.83
C ASP A 552 0.53 0.56 -9.85
N CYS A 553 0.76 -0.57 -9.14
CA CYS A 553 -0.22 -1.24 -8.28
C CYS A 553 -0.65 -0.47 -7.02
N GLY A 554 0.08 0.57 -6.60
CA GLY A 554 -0.31 1.46 -5.50
C GLY A 554 0.04 1.00 -4.08
N TYR A 555 0.59 -0.19 -3.85
CA TYR A 555 0.94 -0.68 -2.50
C TYR A 555 1.89 0.21 -1.72
N CYS A 556 2.72 0.98 -2.41
CA CYS A 556 3.67 1.91 -1.80
C CYS A 556 3.03 3.22 -1.30
N GLU A 557 1.78 3.51 -1.65
CA GLU A 557 1.13 4.79 -1.31
C GLU A 557 0.69 4.88 0.15
N PRO A 558 0.01 3.87 0.73
CA PRO A 558 -0.41 3.94 2.13
C PRO A 558 0.72 4.02 3.14
N VAL A 559 1.93 3.56 2.78
CA VAL A 559 3.10 3.57 3.67
C VAL A 559 4.01 4.79 3.45
N CYS A 560 3.76 5.60 2.43
CA CYS A 560 4.60 6.75 2.10
C CYS A 560 4.20 7.99 2.90
N PRO A 561 5.09 8.54 3.73
CA PRO A 561 4.76 9.70 4.58
C PRO A 561 4.59 11.02 3.81
N SER A 562 4.98 11.08 2.53
CA SER A 562 4.77 12.26 1.70
C SER A 562 3.59 12.15 0.72
N ALA A 563 2.88 11.01 0.71
CA ALA A 563 1.81 10.75 -0.27
C ALA A 563 0.68 11.77 -0.24
N ASP A 564 0.31 12.26 0.95
CA ASP A 564 -0.79 13.21 1.13
C ASP A 564 -0.33 14.69 1.10
N ALA A 565 1.01 14.93 1.13
CA ALA A 565 1.58 16.27 1.11
C ALA A 565 2.12 16.69 -0.27
N THR A 566 2.73 15.73 -1.01
CA THR A 566 3.37 15.99 -2.29
C THR A 566 3.15 14.84 -3.26
N THR A 567 4.10 13.89 -3.37
CA THR A 567 3.99 12.73 -4.27
C THR A 567 4.30 11.42 -3.57
N SER A 568 3.58 10.37 -3.96
CA SER A 568 3.83 8.99 -3.56
C SER A 568 4.94 8.35 -4.43
N PRO A 569 5.49 7.18 -4.02
CA PRO A 569 6.47 6.47 -4.83
C PRO A 569 5.95 6.10 -6.24
N ARG A 570 4.69 5.62 -6.36
CA ARG A 570 4.04 5.35 -7.66
C ARG A 570 4.02 6.61 -8.52
N GLN A 571 3.60 7.73 -7.96
CA GLN A 571 3.53 9.00 -8.67
C GLN A 571 4.90 9.50 -9.12
N ARG A 572 5.96 9.30 -8.30
CA ARG A 572 7.34 9.64 -8.69
C ARG A 572 7.80 8.86 -9.91
N ILE A 573 7.51 7.56 -9.94
CA ILE A 573 7.85 6.71 -11.08
C ILE A 573 7.04 7.12 -12.32
N ALA A 574 5.74 7.37 -12.18
CA ALA A 574 4.90 7.86 -13.27
C ALA A 574 5.44 9.18 -13.86
N LEU A 575 5.86 10.12 -13.00
CA LEU A 575 6.44 11.40 -13.46
C LEU A 575 7.79 11.24 -14.15
N LEU A 576 8.64 10.30 -13.71
CA LEU A 576 9.88 9.98 -14.44
C LEU A 576 9.57 9.43 -15.83
N ARG A 577 8.56 8.59 -15.95
CA ARG A 577 8.07 8.09 -17.26
C ARG A 577 7.52 9.20 -18.14
N GLU A 578 6.73 10.11 -17.56
CA GLU A 578 6.21 11.30 -18.28
C GLU A 578 7.35 12.19 -18.81
N MET A 579 8.42 12.39 -18.03
CA MET A 579 9.60 13.13 -18.47
C MET A 579 10.32 12.43 -19.63
N ALA A 580 10.43 11.10 -19.59
CA ALA A 580 11.03 10.32 -20.66
C ALA A 580 10.17 10.35 -21.93
N LEU A 581 8.86 10.31 -21.82
CA LEU A 581 7.93 10.46 -22.96
C LEU A 581 8.02 11.87 -23.58
N ALA A 582 8.13 12.92 -22.75
CA ALA A 582 8.31 14.29 -23.22
C ALA A 582 9.65 14.45 -23.98
N GLU A 583 10.73 13.83 -23.47
CA GLU A 583 12.03 13.80 -24.12
C GLU A 583 11.97 13.07 -25.48
N ALA A 584 11.35 11.90 -25.52
CA ALA A 584 11.18 11.13 -26.77
C ALA A 584 10.31 11.87 -27.79
N ALA A 585 9.35 12.67 -27.34
CA ALA A 585 8.52 13.53 -28.19
C ALA A 585 9.21 14.85 -28.60
N GLY A 586 10.39 15.16 -28.05
CA GLY A 586 11.09 16.45 -28.28
C GLY A 586 10.44 17.65 -27.59
N ASP A 587 9.55 17.43 -26.61
CA ASP A 587 8.90 18.50 -25.85
C ASP A 587 9.77 18.91 -24.65
N GLU A 588 10.84 19.63 -24.95
CA GLU A 588 11.79 20.12 -23.95
C GLU A 588 11.15 21.09 -22.96
N THR A 589 10.14 21.84 -23.38
CA THR A 589 9.42 22.79 -22.51
C THR A 589 8.68 22.03 -21.40
N LEU A 590 7.95 20.99 -21.76
CA LEU A 590 7.26 20.13 -20.80
C LEU A 590 8.25 19.39 -19.89
N ARG A 591 9.29 18.80 -20.49
CA ARG A 591 10.33 18.10 -19.74
C ARG A 591 10.97 18.98 -18.67
N ALA A 592 11.36 20.21 -19.04
CA ALA A 592 11.97 21.17 -18.11
C ALA A 592 11.00 21.61 -17.00
N ALA A 593 9.73 21.85 -17.32
CA ALA A 593 8.71 22.19 -16.32
C ALA A 593 8.49 21.05 -15.33
N LEU A 594 8.35 19.81 -15.82
CA LEU A 594 8.22 18.63 -14.95
C LEU A 594 9.44 18.44 -14.06
N ALA A 595 10.66 18.60 -14.59
CA ALA A 595 11.89 18.46 -13.81
C ALA A 595 12.01 19.51 -12.70
N ALA A 596 11.56 20.75 -12.95
CA ALA A 596 11.56 21.80 -11.95
C ALA A 596 10.63 21.47 -10.76
N ASP A 597 9.40 21.07 -11.06
CA ASP A 597 8.41 20.71 -10.03
C ASP A 597 8.78 19.41 -9.30
N PHE A 598 9.32 18.43 -10.03
CA PHE A 598 9.77 17.14 -9.50
C PHE A 598 10.88 17.31 -8.46
N SER A 599 11.68 18.35 -8.58
CA SER A 599 12.77 18.65 -7.67
C SER A 599 12.32 18.69 -6.22
N TYR A 600 11.31 19.47 -5.91
CA TYR A 600 10.75 19.53 -4.55
C TYR A 600 9.75 18.39 -4.30
N ALA A 601 8.74 18.27 -5.17
CA ALA A 601 7.59 17.39 -4.94
C ALA A 601 7.95 15.89 -4.85
N ALA A 602 9.08 15.48 -5.42
CA ALA A 602 9.52 14.09 -5.42
C ALA A 602 10.84 13.89 -4.68
N VAL A 603 11.89 14.63 -5.08
CA VAL A 603 13.25 14.37 -4.58
C VAL A 603 13.44 14.92 -3.17
N ASP A 604 13.07 16.20 -2.93
CA ASP A 604 13.29 16.83 -1.63
C ASP A 604 12.26 16.39 -0.58
N SER A 605 11.02 16.13 -0.97
CA SER A 605 9.95 15.68 -0.07
C SER A 605 10.05 14.19 0.32
N CYS A 606 10.83 13.37 -0.40
CA CYS A 606 11.03 11.97 -0.03
C CYS A 606 11.73 11.83 1.33
N ALA A 607 11.11 11.15 2.28
CA ALA A 607 11.71 10.87 3.59
C ALA A 607 12.94 9.94 3.49
N ALA A 608 13.11 9.23 2.37
CA ALA A 608 14.15 8.23 2.15
C ALA A 608 14.17 7.12 3.23
N ASP A 609 13.00 6.84 3.79
CA ASP A 609 12.77 5.83 4.82
C ASP A 609 12.67 4.41 4.26
N SER A 610 12.53 4.29 2.95
CA SER A 610 12.43 3.02 2.20
C SER A 610 11.28 2.09 2.66
N LEU A 611 10.24 2.56 3.37
CA LEU A 611 9.05 1.75 3.64
C LEU A 611 8.33 1.34 2.35
N CYS A 612 8.49 2.12 1.28
CA CYS A 612 8.00 1.72 -0.04
C CYS A 612 8.60 0.40 -0.53
N LEU A 613 9.85 0.07 -0.19
CA LEU A 613 10.47 -1.22 -0.49
C LEU A 613 9.77 -2.37 0.24
N THR A 614 9.46 -2.20 1.53
CA THR A 614 8.81 -3.26 2.34
C THR A 614 7.38 -3.55 1.88
N ALA A 615 6.69 -2.53 1.36
CA ALA A 615 5.34 -2.66 0.83
C ALA A 615 5.31 -3.06 -0.65
N CYS A 616 6.41 -2.86 -1.38
CA CYS A 616 6.46 -3.10 -2.82
C CYS A 616 6.57 -4.58 -3.14
N PRO A 617 5.57 -5.14 -3.84
CA PRO A 617 5.60 -6.55 -4.16
C PRO A 617 6.67 -6.94 -5.20
N VAL A 618 7.18 -5.99 -5.98
CA VAL A 618 8.33 -6.19 -6.90
C VAL A 618 9.63 -5.62 -6.34
N ALA A 619 9.68 -5.36 -5.03
CA ALA A 619 10.86 -4.91 -4.29
C ALA A 619 11.57 -3.67 -4.87
N ILE A 620 10.80 -2.61 -5.20
CA ILE A 620 11.37 -1.33 -5.65
C ILE A 620 11.61 -0.41 -4.45
N ASP A 621 12.83 0.06 -4.28
CA ASP A 621 13.19 1.14 -3.36
C ASP A 621 13.24 2.50 -4.07
N THR A 622 12.09 3.18 -4.13
CA THR A 622 12.04 4.54 -4.68
C THR A 622 12.88 5.52 -3.83
N GLY A 623 13.04 5.25 -2.53
CA GLY A 623 13.91 6.04 -1.65
C GLY A 623 15.38 5.99 -2.07
N ALA A 624 15.88 4.83 -2.53
CA ALA A 624 17.22 4.68 -3.07
C ALA A 624 17.41 5.51 -4.35
N VAL A 625 16.44 5.49 -5.26
CA VAL A 625 16.46 6.32 -6.47
C VAL A 625 16.49 7.81 -6.11
N MET A 626 15.66 8.27 -5.17
CA MET A 626 15.68 9.67 -4.74
C MET A 626 17.02 10.07 -4.09
N LYS A 627 17.66 9.17 -3.32
CA LYS A 627 19.02 9.39 -2.78
C LYS A 627 20.06 9.54 -3.89
N ARG A 628 19.98 8.75 -4.97
CA ARG A 628 20.85 8.85 -6.14
C ARG A 628 20.64 10.18 -6.87
N LEU A 629 19.40 10.58 -7.14
CA LEU A 629 19.09 11.87 -7.76
C LEU A 629 19.58 13.06 -6.91
N ARG A 630 19.55 12.96 -5.57
CA ARG A 630 20.19 13.97 -4.68
C ARG A 630 21.69 14.02 -4.89
N ALA A 631 22.36 12.87 -5.00
CA ALA A 631 23.81 12.80 -5.21
C ALA A 631 24.25 13.45 -6.54
N GLU A 632 23.46 13.27 -7.59
CA GLU A 632 23.72 13.85 -8.93
C GLU A 632 23.66 15.38 -8.93
N ARG A 633 22.86 15.98 -8.05
CA ARG A 633 22.75 17.44 -7.89
C ARG A 633 23.97 18.09 -7.22
N HIS A 634 24.81 17.30 -6.54
CA HIS A 634 25.96 17.84 -5.83
C HIS A 634 27.15 18.10 -6.76
N GLY A 635 27.53 19.37 -6.87
CA GLY A 635 28.76 19.76 -7.54
C GLY A 635 30.03 19.37 -6.75
N PRO A 636 31.19 19.48 -7.36
CA PRO A 636 32.46 19.04 -6.74
C PRO A 636 32.79 19.71 -5.40
N LEU A 637 32.40 20.98 -5.22
CA LEU A 637 32.63 21.70 -3.95
C LEU A 637 31.73 21.16 -2.83
N ALA A 638 30.46 20.89 -3.12
CA ALA A 638 29.53 20.31 -2.15
C ALA A 638 29.98 18.90 -1.72
N ARG A 639 30.45 18.07 -2.65
CA ARG A 639 30.99 16.73 -2.36
C ARG A 639 32.25 16.82 -1.45
N LYS A 640 33.17 17.74 -1.74
CA LYS A 640 34.37 17.98 -0.88
C LYS A 640 33.96 18.45 0.51
N ALA A 641 32.98 19.37 0.63
CA ALA A 641 32.45 19.85 1.90
C ALA A 641 31.80 18.70 2.70
N GLY A 642 30.94 17.90 2.08
CA GLY A 642 30.34 16.72 2.70
C GLY A 642 31.37 15.72 3.24
N LYS A 643 32.46 15.49 2.48
CA LYS A 643 33.57 14.63 2.91
C LYS A 643 34.36 15.25 4.08
N ALA A 644 34.57 16.57 4.08
CA ALA A 644 35.27 17.28 5.16
C ALA A 644 34.45 17.22 6.46
N VAL A 645 33.14 17.43 6.38
CA VAL A 645 32.22 17.26 7.52
C VAL A 645 32.28 15.84 8.10
N ALA A 646 32.35 14.81 7.25
CA ALA A 646 32.51 13.41 7.71
C ALA A 646 33.84 13.20 8.44
N ARG A 647 34.91 13.73 7.90
CA ARG A 647 36.25 13.61 8.50
C ARG A 647 36.40 14.34 9.84
N HIS A 648 35.69 15.45 10.02
CA HIS A 648 35.72 16.29 11.22
C HIS A 648 34.41 16.25 12.00
N TRP A 649 33.73 15.08 12.02
CA TRP A 649 32.40 14.93 12.61
C TRP A 649 32.31 15.35 14.06
N ALA A 650 33.30 14.99 14.92
CA ALA A 650 33.31 15.38 16.32
C ALA A 650 33.24 16.91 16.49
N GLY A 651 34.06 17.64 15.72
CA GLY A 651 34.07 19.11 15.73
C GLY A 651 32.75 19.68 15.16
N THR A 652 32.24 19.08 14.10
CA THR A 652 30.94 19.49 13.50
C THR A 652 29.79 19.29 14.49
N ALA A 653 29.69 18.15 15.13
CA ALA A 653 28.64 17.86 16.13
C ALA A 653 28.74 18.80 17.33
N SER A 654 29.97 19.08 17.82
CA SER A 654 30.22 20.04 18.90
C SER A 654 29.83 21.46 18.49
N GLY A 655 30.12 21.86 17.25
CA GLY A 655 29.70 23.15 16.69
C GLY A 655 28.18 23.31 16.59
N VAL A 656 27.48 22.26 16.15
CA VAL A 656 26.01 22.25 16.11
C VAL A 656 25.41 22.39 17.52
N ARG A 657 25.94 21.65 18.49
CA ARG A 657 25.53 21.75 19.92
C ARG A 657 25.74 23.15 20.48
N ALA A 658 26.93 23.72 20.26
CA ALA A 658 27.24 25.09 20.70
C ALA A 658 26.33 26.12 20.03
N GLY A 659 26.10 25.99 18.73
CA GLY A 659 25.18 26.86 18.00
C GLY A 659 23.74 26.79 18.49
N LEU A 660 23.24 25.60 18.81
CA LEU A 660 21.91 25.40 19.44
C LEU A 660 21.86 26.04 20.84
N SER A 661 22.92 25.87 21.66
CA SER A 661 23.00 26.50 22.99
C SER A 661 22.93 28.02 22.88
N VAL A 662 23.66 28.62 21.94
CA VAL A 662 23.65 30.06 21.70
C VAL A 662 22.28 30.53 21.22
N ALA A 663 21.70 29.80 20.28
CA ALA A 663 20.39 30.13 19.72
C ALA A 663 19.29 30.12 20.81
N HIS A 664 19.32 29.12 21.71
CA HIS A 664 18.41 29.09 22.86
C HIS A 664 18.64 30.16 23.94
N ALA A 665 19.83 30.76 23.96
CA ALA A 665 20.12 31.90 24.84
C ALA A 665 19.65 33.26 24.29
N LEU A 666 19.32 33.31 22.99
CA LEU A 666 18.84 34.51 22.33
C LEU A 666 17.30 34.57 22.32
N PRO A 667 16.69 35.77 22.25
CA PRO A 667 15.25 35.88 22.09
C PRO A 667 14.75 35.20 20.81
N ASP A 668 13.74 34.36 20.92
CA ASP A 668 13.11 33.59 19.81
C ASP A 668 12.81 34.43 18.55
N PRO A 669 12.29 35.65 18.62
CA PRO A 669 12.00 36.48 17.43
C PRO A 669 13.28 36.79 16.61
N LEU A 670 14.42 36.98 17.29
CA LEU A 670 15.70 37.26 16.61
C LEU A 670 16.21 36.04 15.88
N VAL A 671 16.15 34.88 16.51
CA VAL A 671 16.60 33.60 15.90
C VAL A 671 15.70 33.24 14.72
N ARG A 672 14.38 33.37 14.88
CA ARG A 672 13.40 33.14 13.78
C ARG A 672 13.64 34.11 12.62
N GLY A 673 13.87 35.39 12.92
CA GLY A 673 14.18 36.41 11.93
C GLY A 673 15.44 36.07 11.12
N ALA A 674 16.52 35.70 11.82
CA ALA A 674 17.79 35.33 11.22
C ALA A 674 17.67 34.03 10.35
N ALA A 675 17.03 33.01 10.89
CA ALA A 675 16.76 31.76 10.16
C ALA A 675 15.89 32.01 8.93
N GLY A 676 14.82 32.81 9.05
CA GLY A 676 13.94 33.19 7.95
C GLY A 676 14.67 33.98 6.84
N ALA A 677 15.56 34.91 7.21
CA ALA A 677 16.39 35.65 6.27
C ALA A 677 17.36 34.71 5.51
N ALA A 678 18.08 33.85 6.23
CA ALA A 678 19.00 32.87 5.63
C ALA A 678 18.27 31.92 4.63
N ARG A 679 17.08 31.45 4.99
CA ARG A 679 16.26 30.60 4.09
C ARG A 679 15.82 31.34 2.83
N ARG A 680 15.44 32.62 2.93
CA ARG A 680 15.08 33.46 1.77
C ARG A 680 16.28 33.73 0.84
N LEU A 681 17.49 33.77 1.39
CA LEU A 681 18.73 33.93 0.63
C LEU A 681 19.25 32.62 -0.02
N GLY A 682 18.42 31.58 -0.08
CA GLY A 682 18.74 30.32 -0.77
C GLY A 682 19.29 29.21 0.14
N ALA A 683 19.36 29.42 1.47
CA ALA A 683 19.82 28.41 2.43
C ALA A 683 18.70 27.51 2.98
N SER A 684 17.54 27.44 2.33
CA SER A 684 16.37 26.68 2.79
C SER A 684 16.64 25.18 2.96
N GLY A 685 17.55 24.60 2.19
CA GLY A 685 17.96 23.20 2.31
C GLY A 685 18.99 22.93 3.42
N LEU A 686 19.51 23.99 4.09
CA LEU A 686 20.57 23.87 5.11
C LEU A 686 20.17 24.45 6.46
N VAL A 687 19.38 25.51 6.44
CA VAL A 687 18.95 26.22 7.66
C VAL A 687 17.52 25.79 8.00
N PRO A 688 17.31 25.16 9.18
CA PRO A 688 15.97 24.81 9.61
C PRO A 688 15.11 26.04 9.88
N SER A 689 13.79 25.91 9.70
CA SER A 689 12.86 26.83 10.33
C SER A 689 13.05 26.72 11.85
N TRP A 690 13.06 27.86 12.58
CA TRP A 690 13.18 27.83 14.03
C TRP A 690 11.78 27.74 14.66
N PRO A 691 11.26 26.51 14.92
CA PRO A 691 9.97 26.35 15.58
C PRO A 691 10.11 26.61 17.09
N SER A 692 8.98 26.87 17.76
CA SER A 692 8.98 27.12 19.21
C SER A 692 9.38 25.91 20.06
N ASP A 693 9.28 24.72 19.48
CA ASP A 693 9.62 23.42 20.07
C ASP A 693 10.99 22.90 19.60
N MET A 694 11.88 23.81 19.15
CA MET A 694 13.24 23.40 18.79
C MET A 694 13.93 22.78 20.01
N PRO A 695 14.42 21.53 19.93
CA PRO A 695 15.01 20.88 21.09
C PRO A 695 16.32 21.55 21.53
N ARG A 696 16.61 21.51 22.82
CA ARG A 696 17.91 21.91 23.37
C ARG A 696 18.99 20.92 22.96
N PRO A 697 20.26 21.30 22.97
CA PRO A 697 21.34 20.35 22.76
C PRO A 697 21.36 19.28 23.85
N GLY A 698 21.59 18.02 23.45
CA GLY A 698 21.74 16.90 24.40
C GLY A 698 23.07 16.87 25.14
N GLY A 699 23.20 15.93 26.08
CA GLY A 699 24.41 15.65 26.83
C GLY A 699 25.56 15.10 25.95
N PRO A 700 26.78 15.03 26.47
CA PRO A 700 27.87 14.36 25.78
C PRO A 700 27.59 12.86 25.60
N ARG A 701 28.15 12.27 24.54
CA ARG A 701 28.14 10.81 24.38
C ARG A 701 28.92 10.15 25.51
N PRO A 702 28.58 8.87 25.87
CA PRO A 702 29.32 8.14 26.90
C PRO A 702 30.84 8.04 26.61
N GLY A 703 31.63 8.19 27.63
CA GLY A 703 33.08 7.96 27.53
C GLY A 703 33.44 6.49 27.30
N ALA A 704 34.67 6.23 26.87
CA ALA A 704 35.14 4.87 26.63
C ALA A 704 34.99 3.98 27.88
N ARG A 705 34.48 2.77 27.70
CA ARG A 705 34.41 1.70 28.72
C ARG A 705 35.02 0.42 28.14
N ALA A 706 35.87 -0.25 28.92
CA ALA A 706 36.52 -1.49 28.51
C ALA A 706 36.49 -2.51 29.66
N PRO A 707 35.31 -3.15 29.96
CA PRO A 707 35.24 -4.22 30.94
C PRO A 707 36.02 -5.44 30.45
N GLU A 708 36.56 -6.26 31.37
CA GLU A 708 37.36 -7.45 31.06
C GLU A 708 36.57 -8.50 30.23
N GLN A 709 35.27 -8.59 30.44
CA GLN A 709 34.40 -9.54 29.74
C GLN A 709 33.14 -8.81 29.24
N ALA A 710 33.27 -8.08 28.13
CA ALA A 710 32.13 -7.45 27.52
C ALA A 710 31.18 -8.48 26.85
N GLU A 711 29.88 -8.34 27.02
CA GLU A 711 28.88 -9.12 26.30
C GLU A 711 28.48 -8.43 24.99
N ALA A 712 28.69 -7.11 24.85
CA ALA A 712 28.38 -6.33 23.66
C ALA A 712 29.24 -5.05 23.59
N VAL A 713 29.31 -4.46 22.39
CA VAL A 713 29.87 -3.14 22.14
C VAL A 713 28.71 -2.14 22.00
N PHE A 714 28.68 -1.11 22.82
CA PHE A 714 27.66 -0.08 22.78
C PHE A 714 28.08 1.09 21.90
N PHE A 715 27.34 1.31 20.82
CA PHE A 715 27.46 2.44 19.92
C PHE A 715 26.36 3.46 20.22
N ALA A 716 26.58 4.36 21.18
CA ALA A 716 25.62 5.42 21.47
C ALA A 716 25.44 6.34 20.25
N ALA A 717 24.20 6.55 19.81
CA ALA A 717 23.86 7.36 18.65
C ALA A 717 24.22 8.85 18.86
N CYS A 718 24.72 9.53 17.82
CA CYS A 718 25.02 10.95 17.89
C CYS A 718 23.79 11.84 18.03
N ILE A 719 22.63 11.38 17.59
CA ILE A 719 21.39 12.15 17.60
C ILE A 719 20.95 12.55 19.02
N GLY A 720 21.12 11.69 20.00
CA GLY A 720 20.83 11.96 21.42
C GLY A 720 21.74 13.06 22.01
N SER A 721 22.97 13.20 21.50
CA SER A 721 23.86 14.31 21.91
C SER A 721 23.53 15.63 21.19
N LEU A 722 22.98 15.57 19.99
CA LEU A 722 22.56 16.77 19.25
C LEU A 722 21.27 17.36 19.79
N PHE A 723 20.29 16.49 20.12
CA PHE A 723 18.95 16.89 20.58
C PHE A 723 18.61 16.20 21.91
N ALA A 724 18.47 16.97 22.98
CA ALA A 724 18.08 16.47 24.29
C ALA A 724 16.74 15.74 24.26
N ALA A 725 16.57 14.73 25.11
CA ALA A 725 15.30 14.07 25.33
C ALA A 725 14.30 15.06 25.98
N GLU A 726 13.00 14.75 25.81
CA GLU A 726 11.94 15.58 26.40
C GLU A 726 11.96 15.40 27.93
N GLY A 727 12.04 16.50 28.66
CA GLY A 727 12.13 16.51 30.13
C GLY A 727 13.55 16.35 30.70
N ASP A 728 14.60 16.18 29.87
CA ASP A 728 15.99 16.15 30.33
C ASP A 728 16.42 17.49 30.92
N THR A 729 17.01 17.43 32.09
CA THR A 729 17.70 18.59 32.66
C THR A 729 19.03 18.78 31.91
N PRO A 730 19.31 20.01 31.41
CA PRO A 730 20.57 20.25 30.68
C PRO A 730 21.79 19.80 31.47
N GLY A 731 22.61 18.89 30.86
CA GLY A 731 23.85 18.42 31.43
C GLY A 731 23.79 17.13 32.26
N THR A 732 22.61 16.56 32.49
CA THR A 732 22.49 15.30 33.26
C THR A 732 22.81 14.06 32.46
N GLY A 733 22.85 14.13 31.11
CA GLY A 733 23.32 13.06 30.23
C GLY A 733 22.49 11.76 30.24
N ASN A 734 21.24 11.83 30.68
CA ASN A 734 20.45 10.62 30.93
C ASN A 734 19.80 10.04 29.67
N GLY A 735 19.20 10.67 28.78
CA GLY A 735 18.59 10.15 27.56
C GLY A 735 18.70 8.64 27.32
N ALA A 736 18.36 8.20 26.13
CA ALA A 736 18.37 6.75 25.79
C ALA A 736 19.71 6.05 26.06
N ALA A 737 20.82 6.73 25.78
CA ALA A 737 22.16 6.16 26.02
C ALA A 737 22.46 5.95 27.52
N GLY A 738 22.10 6.92 28.36
CA GLY A 738 22.27 6.79 29.81
C GLY A 738 21.34 5.72 30.40
N ALA A 739 20.08 5.68 29.94
CA ALA A 739 19.10 4.66 30.32
C ALA A 739 19.61 3.24 29.96
N PHE A 740 20.12 3.06 28.74
CA PHE A 740 20.67 1.78 28.30
C PHE A 740 21.83 1.32 29.20
N LEU A 741 22.81 2.19 29.47
CA LEU A 741 23.94 1.84 30.35
C LEU A 741 23.50 1.52 31.78
N SER A 742 22.57 2.29 32.33
CA SER A 742 22.01 2.02 33.66
C SER A 742 21.27 0.69 33.72
N LEU A 743 20.55 0.34 32.68
CA LEU A 743 19.89 -0.97 32.56
C LEU A 743 20.91 -2.10 32.45
N CYS A 744 21.96 -1.96 31.66
CA CYS A 744 23.06 -2.92 31.58
C CYS A 744 23.76 -3.12 32.94
N ASP A 745 24.10 -2.03 33.62
CA ASP A 745 24.71 -2.09 34.95
C ASP A 745 23.78 -2.80 35.96
N ARG A 746 22.47 -2.53 35.91
CA ARG A 746 21.46 -3.16 36.78
C ARG A 746 21.23 -4.65 36.47
N ALA A 747 21.28 -5.01 35.21
CA ALA A 747 21.13 -6.39 34.75
C ALA A 747 22.42 -7.22 34.89
N GLY A 748 23.53 -6.58 35.30
CA GLY A 748 24.85 -7.24 35.39
C GLY A 748 25.41 -7.64 34.00
N VAL A 749 25.09 -6.88 32.96
CA VAL A 749 25.55 -7.11 31.59
C VAL A 749 26.66 -6.11 31.25
N PRO A 750 27.92 -6.53 31.27
CA PRO A 750 29.04 -5.64 30.97
C PRO A 750 29.08 -5.29 29.48
N VAL A 751 29.06 -3.99 29.15
CA VAL A 751 29.14 -3.50 27.77
C VAL A 751 30.36 -2.59 27.61
N SER A 752 31.08 -2.76 26.50
CA SER A 752 32.20 -1.87 26.13
C SER A 752 31.70 -0.67 25.34
N VAL A 753 32.37 0.47 25.46
CA VAL A 753 32.13 1.68 24.65
C VAL A 753 33.44 2.02 23.94
N PRO A 754 33.43 2.05 22.58
CA PRO A 754 34.67 2.25 21.85
C PRO A 754 35.27 3.66 22.10
N PRO A 755 36.61 3.80 22.08
CA PRO A 755 37.24 5.11 22.18
C PRO A 755 36.98 5.94 20.92
N GLY A 756 36.93 7.28 21.07
CA GLY A 756 36.71 8.18 19.92
C GLY A 756 35.31 8.16 19.34
N LEU A 757 34.31 7.65 20.07
CA LEU A 757 32.93 7.55 19.66
C LEU A 757 32.34 8.86 19.10
N ASP A 758 32.79 10.05 19.63
CA ASP A 758 32.32 11.36 19.14
C ASP A 758 32.65 11.60 17.65
N GLY A 759 33.69 10.96 17.11
CA GLY A 759 34.10 11.03 15.71
C GLY A 759 33.33 10.07 14.80
N LEU A 760 32.48 9.20 15.34
CA LEU A 760 31.78 8.13 14.62
C LEU A 760 30.31 8.44 14.40
N CYS A 761 29.77 7.96 13.28
CA CYS A 761 28.36 8.07 12.94
C CYS A 761 27.90 6.85 12.13
N CYS A 762 26.64 6.53 12.18
CA CYS A 762 26.02 5.48 11.36
C CYS A 762 25.98 5.77 9.84
N GLY A 763 26.43 6.93 9.39
CA GLY A 763 26.47 7.29 7.98
C GLY A 763 25.16 7.87 7.39
N THR A 764 24.02 7.63 8.02
CA THR A 764 22.69 8.05 7.54
C THR A 764 22.59 9.53 7.09
N PRO A 765 23.19 10.54 7.77
CA PRO A 765 23.13 11.94 7.32
C PRO A 765 23.71 12.17 5.92
N TRP A 766 24.77 11.48 5.57
CA TRP A 766 25.40 11.59 4.24
C TRP A 766 24.64 10.76 3.21
N GLN A 767 24.26 9.55 3.56
CA GLN A 767 23.50 8.66 2.68
C GLN A 767 22.16 9.30 2.25
N SER A 768 21.37 9.78 3.20
CA SER A 768 20.04 10.35 2.92
C SER A 768 20.09 11.64 2.09
N LYS A 769 21.19 12.40 2.20
CA LYS A 769 21.42 13.64 1.45
C LYS A 769 22.19 13.43 0.15
N GLY A 770 22.67 12.22 -0.16
CA GLY A 770 23.41 11.92 -1.38
C GLY A 770 24.90 12.33 -1.36
N PHE A 771 25.52 12.53 -0.19
CA PHE A 771 26.94 12.81 -0.08
C PHE A 771 27.77 11.50 -0.06
N VAL A 772 27.90 10.85 -1.21
CA VAL A 772 28.50 9.52 -1.34
C VAL A 772 29.94 9.47 -0.76
N ASP A 773 30.80 10.45 -1.07
CA ASP A 773 32.19 10.48 -0.57
C ASP A 773 32.23 10.67 0.96
N GLY A 774 31.31 11.42 1.54
CA GLY A 774 31.18 11.59 2.98
C GLY A 774 30.69 10.31 3.66
N HIS A 775 29.73 9.63 3.06
CA HIS A 775 29.20 8.34 3.53
C HIS A 775 30.31 7.29 3.57
N ARG A 776 31.06 7.16 2.48
CA ARG A 776 32.22 6.24 2.40
C ARG A 776 33.27 6.55 3.46
N ALA A 777 33.68 7.80 3.60
CA ALA A 777 34.70 8.19 4.58
C ALA A 777 34.28 7.91 6.03
N MET A 778 32.95 8.03 6.32
CA MET A 778 32.39 7.67 7.63
C MET A 778 32.34 6.16 7.81
N ALA A 779 31.96 5.41 6.76
CA ALA A 779 31.89 3.95 6.78
C ALA A 779 33.27 3.34 7.07
N GLU A 780 34.31 3.75 6.32
CA GLU A 780 35.67 3.30 6.52
C GLU A 780 36.11 3.48 7.98
N ARG A 781 35.87 4.64 8.56
CA ARG A 781 36.23 4.94 9.95
C ARG A 781 35.43 4.15 10.96
N THR A 782 34.12 4.16 10.84
CA THR A 782 33.20 3.55 11.84
C THR A 782 33.38 2.04 11.86
N LEU A 783 33.45 1.40 10.68
CA LEU A 783 33.63 -0.05 10.59
C LEU A 783 35.00 -0.50 11.12
N ALA A 784 36.10 0.28 10.87
CA ALA A 784 37.42 -0.06 11.40
C ALA A 784 37.43 -0.05 12.94
N VAL A 785 36.86 0.98 13.57
CA VAL A 785 36.80 1.06 15.05
C VAL A 785 35.91 -0.03 15.63
N LEU A 786 34.75 -0.31 15.01
CA LEU A 786 33.83 -1.36 15.47
C LEU A 786 34.43 -2.76 15.28
N TRP A 787 35.23 -2.98 14.23
CA TRP A 787 35.93 -4.24 14.02
C TRP A 787 36.90 -4.55 15.14
N GLU A 788 37.70 -3.56 15.55
CA GLU A 788 38.60 -3.71 16.68
C GLU A 788 37.87 -3.87 18.01
N ALA A 789 36.83 -3.05 18.24
CA ALA A 789 36.05 -3.08 19.50
C ALA A 789 35.25 -4.38 19.70
N THR A 790 34.91 -5.07 18.59
CA THR A 790 34.14 -6.33 18.64
C THR A 790 35.02 -7.58 18.59
N ASP A 791 36.32 -7.44 18.62
CA ASP A 791 37.26 -8.55 18.40
C ASP A 791 36.94 -9.30 17.09
N GLY A 792 36.93 -8.54 15.97
CA GLY A 792 36.66 -9.11 14.64
C GLY A 792 35.21 -9.59 14.42
N GLY A 793 34.25 -9.00 15.09
CA GLY A 793 32.84 -9.33 14.97
C GLY A 793 32.33 -10.43 15.94
N CYS A 794 33.16 -10.83 16.92
CA CYS A 794 32.76 -11.79 17.97
C CYS A 794 31.62 -11.24 18.83
N LEU A 795 31.69 -9.95 19.19
CA LEU A 795 30.66 -9.27 19.99
C LEU A 795 29.65 -8.56 19.11
N PRO A 796 28.36 -8.52 19.49
CA PRO A 796 27.38 -7.70 18.80
C PRO A 796 27.58 -6.21 19.09
N VAL A 797 27.32 -5.36 18.11
CA VAL A 797 27.25 -3.90 18.27
C VAL A 797 25.79 -3.52 18.57
N VAL A 798 25.55 -2.91 19.72
CA VAL A 798 24.20 -2.44 20.13
C VAL A 798 24.13 -0.94 20.00
N CYS A 799 23.05 -0.41 19.37
CA CYS A 799 22.84 1.02 19.21
C CYS A 799 21.48 1.44 19.79
N ASP A 800 21.45 2.61 20.45
CA ASP A 800 20.30 3.18 21.15
C ASP A 800 19.31 3.98 20.28
N ALA A 801 19.45 3.90 18.97
CA ALA A 801 18.51 4.54 18.04
C ALA A 801 18.30 3.63 16.84
N SER A 802 17.07 3.21 16.60
CA SER A 802 16.73 2.27 15.54
C SER A 802 17.19 2.75 14.15
N SER A 803 17.07 4.05 13.84
CA SER A 803 17.56 4.60 12.57
C SER A 803 19.09 4.53 12.43
N CYS A 804 19.81 4.65 13.53
CA CYS A 804 21.27 4.50 13.53
C CYS A 804 21.65 3.02 13.42
N THR A 805 20.95 2.11 14.10
CA THR A 805 21.13 0.66 13.92
C THR A 805 20.98 0.27 12.45
N HIS A 806 19.88 0.70 11.83
CA HIS A 806 19.65 0.46 10.39
C HIS A 806 20.74 1.11 9.51
N GLY A 807 21.18 2.34 9.84
CA GLY A 807 22.28 2.99 9.13
C GLY A 807 23.62 2.22 9.25
N LEU A 808 23.91 1.64 10.42
CA LEU A 808 25.11 0.82 10.64
C LEU A 808 25.09 -0.44 9.77
N THR A 809 23.95 -1.10 9.59
CA THR A 809 23.84 -2.26 8.69
C THR A 809 24.13 -1.90 7.22
N GLN A 810 23.89 -0.66 6.83
CA GLN A 810 24.08 -0.17 5.45
C GLN A 810 25.49 0.41 5.20
N LEU A 811 26.34 0.53 6.23
CA LEU A 811 27.71 1.04 6.05
C LEU A 811 28.55 0.16 5.12
N LEU A 812 28.32 -1.15 5.10
CA LEU A 812 29.01 -2.07 4.21
C LEU A 812 28.78 -1.73 2.73
N ASP A 813 27.60 -1.24 2.39
CA ASP A 813 27.24 -0.87 1.02
C ASP A 813 28.00 0.36 0.51
N ALA A 814 28.50 1.18 1.42
CA ALA A 814 29.31 2.35 1.09
C ALA A 814 30.77 1.99 0.73
N LEU A 815 31.21 0.77 1.06
CA LEU A 815 32.59 0.29 0.76
C LEU A 815 32.64 -0.37 -0.63
N PRO A 816 33.82 -0.37 -1.26
CA PRO A 816 34.10 -1.19 -2.43
C PRO A 816 33.82 -2.69 -2.16
N PRO A 817 33.39 -3.47 -3.14
CA PRO A 817 33.06 -4.88 -2.95
C PRO A 817 34.16 -5.72 -2.31
N GLU A 818 35.41 -5.42 -2.66
CA GLU A 818 36.63 -6.11 -2.15
C GLU A 818 36.87 -5.87 -0.66
N GLU A 819 36.41 -4.77 -0.09
CA GLU A 819 36.58 -4.42 1.31
C GLU A 819 35.44 -4.94 2.21
N ARG A 820 34.29 -5.24 1.64
CA ARG A 820 33.08 -5.65 2.38
C ARG A 820 33.28 -6.95 3.14
N GLY A 821 33.98 -7.92 2.53
CA GLY A 821 34.21 -9.25 3.12
C GLY A 821 34.86 -9.20 4.49
N ARG A 822 35.74 -8.22 4.72
CA ARG A 822 36.45 -8.03 6.00
C ARG A 822 35.47 -7.78 7.16
N TYR A 823 34.44 -6.94 6.92
CA TYR A 823 33.56 -6.47 7.96
C TYR A 823 32.21 -7.23 7.99
N ALA A 824 32.03 -8.21 7.10
CA ALA A 824 30.81 -9.02 7.04
C ALA A 824 30.43 -9.74 8.34
N PRO A 825 31.40 -10.15 9.22
CA PRO A 825 31.07 -10.74 10.51
C PRO A 825 30.45 -9.79 11.55
N LEU A 826 30.53 -8.45 11.35
CA LEU A 826 29.92 -7.50 12.27
C LEU A 826 28.39 -7.69 12.34
N ARG A 827 27.87 -7.79 13.57
CA ARG A 827 26.46 -7.94 13.86
C ARG A 827 25.95 -6.67 14.55
N PHE A 828 24.91 -6.06 13.97
CA PHE A 828 24.30 -4.85 14.53
C PHE A 828 22.92 -5.20 15.11
N THR A 829 22.71 -4.87 16.36
CA THR A 829 21.49 -5.18 17.12
C THR A 829 20.87 -3.87 17.63
N ASP A 830 19.57 -3.72 17.47
CA ASP A 830 18.84 -2.60 18.05
C ASP A 830 18.77 -2.75 19.57
N SER A 831 18.92 -1.64 20.31
CA SER A 831 18.86 -1.66 21.77
C SER A 831 17.52 -2.18 22.32
N VAL A 832 16.43 -2.01 21.56
CA VAL A 832 15.12 -2.55 21.93
C VAL A 832 15.14 -4.08 21.86
N GLN A 833 15.69 -4.65 20.79
CA GLN A 833 15.84 -6.10 20.66
C GLN A 833 16.78 -6.65 21.73
N PHE A 834 17.92 -6.02 21.94
CA PHE A 834 18.88 -6.42 22.97
C PHE A 834 18.26 -6.36 24.38
N ALA A 835 17.44 -5.34 24.64
CA ALA A 835 16.78 -5.20 25.93
C ALA A 835 15.77 -6.34 26.18
N VAL A 836 15.02 -6.78 25.19
CA VAL A 836 14.10 -7.92 25.32
C VAL A 836 14.86 -9.23 25.54
N ASP A 837 15.87 -9.48 24.72
CA ASP A 837 16.53 -10.79 24.70
C ASP A 837 17.51 -10.96 25.86
N THR A 838 18.15 -9.87 26.31
CA THR A 838 19.29 -9.96 27.24
C THR A 838 19.03 -9.27 28.59
N LEU A 839 18.44 -8.05 28.58
CA LEU A 839 18.32 -7.26 29.79
C LEU A 839 17.07 -7.60 30.59
N LEU A 840 15.89 -7.62 29.95
CA LEU A 840 14.61 -7.81 30.61
C LEU A 840 14.53 -9.10 31.46
N PRO A 841 15.08 -10.23 31.05
CA PRO A 841 15.13 -11.46 31.89
C PRO A 841 15.99 -11.33 33.12
N ARG A 842 16.91 -10.37 33.15
CA ARG A 842 17.90 -10.15 34.26
C ARG A 842 17.53 -8.96 35.14
N LEU A 843 16.52 -8.18 34.75
CA LEU A 843 16.05 -7.00 35.49
C LEU A 843 15.01 -7.34 36.52
N PRO A 844 14.86 -6.50 37.58
CA PRO A 844 13.70 -6.58 38.46
C PRO A 844 12.41 -6.42 37.70
N GLN A 845 11.31 -7.00 38.22
CA GLN A 845 10.01 -6.85 37.54
C GLN A 845 9.63 -5.37 37.44
N PRO A 846 9.34 -4.87 36.21
CA PRO A 846 9.02 -3.46 36.03
C PRO A 846 7.71 -3.07 36.72
N ARG A 847 7.64 -1.86 37.26
CA ARG A 847 6.38 -1.25 37.70
C ARG A 847 5.67 -0.71 36.46
N ARG A 848 4.43 -1.14 36.28
CA ARG A 848 3.67 -0.85 35.07
C ARG A 848 2.90 0.46 35.17
N LEU A 849 2.95 1.22 34.10
CA LEU A 849 2.05 2.32 33.83
C LEU A 849 0.66 1.79 33.44
N ALA A 850 -0.39 2.59 33.62
CA ALA A 850 -1.74 2.17 33.22
C ALA A 850 -1.86 1.99 31.69
N SER A 851 -1.28 2.88 30.90
CA SER A 851 -1.35 2.80 29.44
C SER A 851 -0.18 3.52 28.76
N LEU A 852 0.20 3.03 27.58
CA LEU A 852 1.31 3.54 26.78
C LEU A 852 0.95 3.56 25.29
N ALA A 853 1.09 4.73 24.65
CA ALA A 853 1.06 4.82 23.19
C ALA A 853 2.47 4.58 22.61
N LEU A 854 2.60 3.61 21.73
CA LEU A 854 3.85 3.29 21.05
C LEU A 854 3.86 3.86 19.63
N HIS A 855 5.00 4.44 19.24
CA HIS A 855 5.28 4.78 17.84
C HIS A 855 6.47 3.96 17.34
N PRO A 856 6.24 2.81 16.66
CA PRO A 856 7.27 2.09 15.93
C PRO A 856 7.89 2.98 14.85
N THR A 857 9.19 2.82 14.59
CA THR A 857 9.87 3.61 13.57
C THR A 857 9.90 2.87 12.23
N CYS A 858 10.11 3.58 11.11
CA CYS A 858 10.39 2.92 9.83
C CYS A 858 11.59 1.95 9.93
N SER A 859 12.60 2.31 10.73
CA SER A 859 13.77 1.48 10.94
C SER A 859 13.48 0.20 11.72
N THR A 860 12.54 0.18 12.67
CA THR A 860 12.11 -1.06 13.34
C THR A 860 11.45 -2.03 12.37
N ALA A 861 10.74 -1.54 11.37
CA ALA A 861 10.17 -2.38 10.30
C ALA A 861 11.28 -3.04 9.45
N HIS A 862 12.34 -2.28 9.09
CA HIS A 862 13.48 -2.82 8.36
C HIS A 862 14.33 -3.81 9.17
N LEU A 863 14.46 -3.56 10.47
CA LEU A 863 15.25 -4.40 11.38
C LEU A 863 14.48 -5.62 11.90
N GLY A 864 13.16 -5.68 11.68
CA GLY A 864 12.31 -6.73 12.24
C GLY A 864 12.16 -6.66 13.77
N SER A 865 12.41 -5.49 14.39
CA SER A 865 12.39 -5.30 15.84
C SER A 865 11.07 -4.69 16.38
N GLY A 866 10.02 -4.67 15.55
CA GLY A 866 8.70 -4.16 15.93
C GLY A 866 8.08 -4.92 17.11
N ASP A 867 8.15 -6.25 17.08
CA ASP A 867 7.64 -7.11 18.15
C ASP A 867 8.38 -6.91 19.47
N ALA A 868 9.69 -6.67 19.41
CA ALA A 868 10.49 -6.34 20.58
C ALA A 868 10.07 -5.01 21.21
N LEU A 869 9.77 -3.98 20.40
CA LEU A 869 9.25 -2.71 20.90
C LEU A 869 7.89 -2.91 21.63
N ILE A 870 7.00 -3.70 21.05
CA ILE A 870 5.70 -4.02 21.65
C ILE A 870 5.90 -4.82 22.95
N ALA A 871 6.83 -5.77 22.97
CA ALA A 871 7.15 -6.54 24.17
C ALA A 871 7.68 -5.66 25.31
N LEU A 872 8.58 -4.70 25.02
CA LEU A 872 9.02 -3.71 26.01
C LEU A 872 7.88 -2.81 26.47
N GLY A 873 7.02 -2.36 25.56
CA GLY A 873 5.83 -1.59 25.91
C GLY A 873 4.94 -2.34 26.91
N ARG A 874 4.70 -3.62 26.66
CA ARG A 874 3.91 -4.51 27.55
C ARG A 874 4.62 -4.82 28.87
N ALA A 875 5.94 -4.75 28.91
CA ALA A 875 6.69 -4.90 30.15
C ALA A 875 6.51 -3.67 31.05
N VAL A 876 6.45 -2.46 30.50
CA VAL A 876 6.38 -1.20 31.26
C VAL A 876 4.96 -0.63 31.42
N ALA A 877 3.96 -1.19 30.74
CA ALA A 877 2.58 -0.76 30.84
C ALA A 877 1.60 -1.94 30.88
N GLU A 878 0.43 -1.75 31.51
CA GLU A 878 -0.66 -2.72 31.50
C GLU A 878 -1.30 -2.83 30.12
N ARG A 879 -1.47 -1.67 29.46
CA ARG A 879 -1.93 -1.56 28.08
C ARG A 879 -0.88 -0.80 27.26
N ALA A 880 -0.37 -1.41 26.22
CA ALA A 880 0.57 -0.81 25.29
C ALA A 880 0.04 -0.97 23.86
N ASP A 881 -0.32 0.15 23.24
CA ASP A 881 -0.98 0.17 21.93
C ASP A 881 -0.10 0.83 20.88
N VAL A 882 -0.07 0.25 19.71
CA VAL A 882 0.35 0.92 18.47
C VAL A 882 -0.91 1.43 17.80
N PRO A 883 -1.05 2.74 17.55
CA PRO A 883 -2.23 3.29 16.89
C PRO A 883 -2.49 2.66 15.52
N ASP A 884 -3.75 2.44 15.17
CA ASP A 884 -4.15 1.86 13.87
C ASP A 884 -3.70 2.73 12.69
N SER A 885 -3.66 4.05 12.90
CA SER A 885 -3.19 5.03 11.92
C SER A 885 -1.66 5.19 11.89
N TRP A 886 -0.92 4.22 12.45
CA TRP A 886 0.55 4.27 12.46
C TRP A 886 1.13 4.38 11.05
N GLY A 887 2.16 5.23 10.92
CA GLY A 887 2.98 5.40 9.74
C GLY A 887 4.32 6.06 10.07
N CYS A 888 5.18 6.24 9.07
CA CYS A 888 6.43 6.97 9.25
C CYS A 888 6.16 8.44 9.61
N CYS A 889 6.84 8.97 10.64
CA CYS A 889 6.67 10.35 11.08
C CYS A 889 7.23 11.41 10.10
N ALA A 890 7.85 11.01 9.00
CA ALA A 890 8.51 11.88 8.01
C ALA A 890 9.60 12.81 8.57
N PHE A 891 9.99 12.70 9.84
CA PHE A 891 11.00 13.58 10.41
C PHE A 891 12.39 13.35 9.80
N ALA A 892 12.77 12.08 9.55
CA ALA A 892 13.93 11.65 8.75
C ALA A 892 15.22 12.48 8.99
N GLY A 893 15.75 12.45 10.19
CA GLY A 893 16.93 13.21 10.58
C GLY A 893 16.63 14.70 10.80
N ASP A 894 17.09 15.57 9.91
CA ASP A 894 16.84 17.02 9.97
C ASP A 894 15.69 17.47 9.06
N ARG A 895 15.12 16.56 8.27
CA ARG A 895 14.07 16.91 7.28
C ARG A 895 12.83 17.50 7.93
N GLY A 896 12.37 16.96 9.05
CA GLY A 896 11.24 17.53 9.80
C GLY A 896 11.49 18.93 10.38
N LEU A 897 12.75 19.38 10.41
CA LEU A 897 13.13 20.76 10.74
C LEU A 897 13.21 21.65 9.47
N LEU A 898 13.59 21.06 8.34
CA LEU A 898 13.68 21.75 7.04
C LEU A 898 12.31 21.87 6.35
N HIS A 899 11.49 20.81 6.46
CA HIS A 899 10.19 20.63 5.82
C HIS A 899 9.14 20.16 6.84
N PRO A 900 8.76 21.03 7.80
CA PRO A 900 7.82 20.66 8.88
C PRO A 900 6.43 20.26 8.36
N GLU A 901 6.05 20.73 7.18
CA GLU A 901 4.79 20.39 6.50
C GLU A 901 4.67 18.89 6.20
N LEU A 902 5.78 18.21 5.93
CA LEU A 902 5.79 16.77 5.67
C LEU A 902 5.50 15.97 6.94
N THR A 903 6.13 16.35 8.06
CA THR A 903 5.85 15.73 9.36
C THR A 903 4.41 15.99 9.79
N ALA A 904 3.92 17.21 9.65
CA ALA A 904 2.55 17.56 10.01
C ALA A 904 1.51 16.73 9.23
N SER A 905 1.72 16.56 7.92
CA SER A 905 0.85 15.72 7.08
C SER A 905 0.92 14.24 7.46
N ALA A 906 2.14 13.71 7.59
CA ALA A 906 2.36 12.28 7.84
C ALA A 906 1.82 11.80 9.20
N THR A 907 1.84 12.66 10.21
CA THR A 907 1.47 12.30 11.58
C THR A 907 0.04 12.67 11.96
N ALA A 908 -0.68 13.42 11.12
CA ALA A 908 -1.99 14.00 11.46
C ALA A 908 -3.02 12.97 11.97
N ALA A 909 -3.18 11.86 11.26
CA ALA A 909 -4.15 10.82 11.63
C ALA A 909 -3.75 10.12 12.94
N GLN A 910 -2.47 9.71 13.05
CA GLN A 910 -1.96 9.07 14.26
C GLN A 910 -2.01 10.00 15.48
N ALA A 911 -1.71 11.29 15.29
CA ALA A 911 -1.77 12.26 16.38
C ALA A 911 -3.20 12.42 16.90
N ALA A 912 -4.19 12.51 16.02
CA ALA A 912 -5.60 12.59 16.41
C ALA A 912 -6.04 11.36 17.22
N GLU A 913 -5.65 10.16 16.79
CA GLU A 913 -5.97 8.91 17.47
C GLU A 913 -5.29 8.84 18.85
N VAL A 914 -4.01 9.20 18.95
CA VAL A 914 -3.26 9.19 20.22
C VAL A 914 -3.85 10.20 21.21
N VAL A 915 -4.22 11.41 20.76
CA VAL A 915 -4.83 12.42 21.62
C VAL A 915 -6.18 11.97 22.14
N ALA A 916 -6.98 11.30 21.32
CA ALA A 916 -8.27 10.73 21.73
C ALA A 916 -8.13 9.54 22.69
N GLY A 917 -7.01 8.80 22.65
CA GLY A 917 -6.78 7.60 23.45
C GLY A 917 -6.39 7.85 24.91
N GLU A 918 -6.09 9.09 25.33
CA GLU A 918 -5.75 9.51 26.71
C GLU A 918 -4.74 8.60 27.42
N TYR A 919 -3.57 8.37 26.80
CA TYR A 919 -2.53 7.50 27.35
C TYR A 919 -1.77 8.15 28.50
N ALA A 920 -1.35 7.33 29.49
CA ALA A 920 -0.54 7.77 30.61
C ALA A 920 0.90 8.15 30.21
N ALA A 921 1.43 7.52 29.16
CA ALA A 921 2.74 7.82 28.61
C ALA A 921 2.80 7.54 27.09
N HIS A 922 3.85 8.07 26.44
CA HIS A 922 4.07 7.93 25.01
C HIS A 922 5.53 7.59 24.74
N ALA A 923 5.79 6.60 23.88
CA ALA A 923 7.15 6.16 23.60
C ALA A 923 7.43 5.83 22.14
N SER A 924 8.70 5.98 21.79
CA SER A 924 9.30 5.50 20.55
C SER A 924 10.68 4.89 20.82
N CYS A 925 11.47 4.60 19.82
CA CYS A 925 12.82 4.08 19.93
C CYS A 925 13.82 4.84 19.02
N ASN A 926 13.53 6.11 18.72
CA ASN A 926 14.38 6.96 17.93
C ASN A 926 14.09 8.43 18.14
N ARG A 927 15.09 9.21 18.54
CA ARG A 927 14.96 10.62 18.97
C ARG A 927 14.20 11.50 17.96
N THR A 928 14.44 11.35 16.64
CA THR A 928 13.73 12.18 15.66
C THR A 928 12.26 11.83 15.53
N CYS A 929 11.88 10.58 15.75
CA CYS A 929 10.48 10.17 15.79
C CYS A 929 9.79 10.66 17.07
N GLU A 930 10.48 10.63 18.22
CA GLU A 930 10.02 11.25 19.48
C GLU A 930 9.68 12.72 19.27
N MET A 931 10.61 13.48 18.66
CA MET A 931 10.42 14.91 18.34
C MET A 931 9.21 15.12 17.40
N GLY A 932 9.09 14.32 16.35
CA GLY A 932 8.00 14.41 15.39
C GLY A 932 6.64 14.14 16.02
N MET A 933 6.54 13.10 16.84
CA MET A 933 5.30 12.73 17.52
C MET A 933 4.97 13.68 18.69
N THR A 934 5.95 14.15 19.43
CA THR A 934 5.75 15.20 20.47
C THR A 934 5.14 16.45 19.84
N ARG A 935 5.71 16.91 18.71
CA ARG A 935 5.18 18.06 17.96
C ARG A 935 3.75 17.85 17.49
N ALA A 936 3.47 16.67 16.95
CA ALA A 936 2.17 16.36 16.37
C ALA A 936 1.05 16.21 17.41
N THR A 937 1.35 15.59 18.53
CA THR A 937 0.36 15.28 19.60
C THR A 937 0.30 16.32 20.70
N GLY A 938 1.32 17.18 20.84
CA GLY A 938 1.51 18.03 22.04
C GLY A 938 1.78 17.22 23.32
N ARG A 939 2.09 15.93 23.22
CA ARG A 939 2.37 15.01 24.32
C ARG A 939 3.83 14.58 24.26
N PRO A 940 4.58 14.55 25.38
CA PRO A 940 5.99 14.18 25.36
C PRO A 940 6.18 12.70 24.99
N TYR A 941 6.83 12.44 23.86
CA TYR A 941 7.29 11.11 23.49
C TYR A 941 8.71 10.92 23.99
N ARG A 942 8.97 9.79 24.65
CA ARG A 942 10.26 9.42 25.22
C ARG A 942 10.77 8.11 24.63
N HIS A 943 12.05 7.84 24.83
CA HIS A 943 12.59 6.54 24.44
C HIS A 943 12.05 5.44 25.36
N VAL A 944 11.63 4.29 24.80
CA VAL A 944 11.06 3.19 25.59
C VAL A 944 12.03 2.65 26.66
N LEU A 945 13.35 2.71 26.40
CA LEU A 945 14.38 2.34 27.40
C LEU A 945 14.41 3.28 28.60
N GLU A 946 14.07 4.54 28.45
CA GLU A 946 13.98 5.48 29.58
C GLU A 946 12.82 5.08 30.50
N LEU A 947 11.69 4.68 29.92
CA LEU A 947 10.54 4.17 30.68
C LEU A 947 10.87 2.84 31.38
N LEU A 948 11.60 1.93 30.71
CA LEU A 948 12.04 0.67 31.31
C LEU A 948 13.02 0.91 32.46
N GLU A 949 13.94 1.86 32.28
CA GLU A 949 14.94 2.25 33.32
C GLU A 949 14.24 2.77 34.55
N GLU A 950 13.29 3.68 34.39
CA GLU A 950 12.47 4.20 35.49
C GLU A 950 11.63 3.13 36.17
N ALA A 951 10.97 2.26 35.37
CA ALA A 951 10.11 1.18 35.86
C ALA A 951 10.86 0.14 36.70
N THR A 952 12.18 0.01 36.49
CA THR A 952 13.03 -1.00 37.16
C THR A 952 13.97 -0.41 38.22
N ARG A 953 13.92 0.90 38.54
CA ARG A 953 14.72 1.52 39.59
C ARG A 953 14.42 0.90 40.95
N PRO A 954 15.44 0.55 41.75
CA PRO A 954 15.24 0.15 43.14
C PRO A 954 14.68 1.31 43.96
N GLY A 955 13.58 1.10 44.66
CA GLY A 955 13.04 2.03 45.68
C GLY A 955 12.38 3.31 45.11
N ALA A 956 12.06 3.39 43.86
CA ALA A 956 11.29 4.51 43.32
C ALA A 956 9.79 4.31 43.46
#